data_40f711f695bce3cdf3c9673818fcac35
#
_entry.id   40f711f695bce3cdf3c9673818fcac35
#
_cell.length_a   1.000
_cell.length_b   1.000
_cell.length_c   1.000
_cell.angle_alpha   90.00
_cell.angle_beta   90.00
_cell.angle_gamma   90.00
#
_symmetry.space_group_name_H-M   'P 1'
#
loop_
_entity.id
_entity.type
_entity.pdbx_description
1 polymer ?
#
loop_
_entity_poly.entity_id
_entity_poly.type
_entity_poly.pdbx_seq_one_letter_code
_entity_poly.pdbx_strand_id
1 'polypeptide(L)'
;MKLSPLAWNRAIAPSVAALAVAFATPSAHGQDPEPIDQPYPGTLTLSVDVSNTAQRIFRVHEVIPASPGPLALRYPKWIPGTHSPSGHIADMVGVIATAGGQRVAWHRDLADMFMLHLDVPQGAKAVEVDFQYLSPTGTSGLSETIKRVALQWCNVALYPAGYFVRQIPVSPSVKLPAGWGYATALEKESESGGRVGFKTVSLEELVDSPLIAGANFKRVDLTPNTTPSVHLDIVSDSPENLAITPAQIAGHTALAAQAYALFGARHYAHYDFLLTLSDSASIGGLENHQSSDDRIYPDFFTDPDSFTSLSFLMPHEYVHSWNGKYRRPANLWTPDYNHVPMEDDLLWVYEGLTEYFGEVLTARSGLWTPEQFRNNLAGVASGVSMTPGRSWRTLQDTADGAQVLYGASGSWRNYRRSVDFYTEGVLVWLDVDTTIRERSDGARSLDDFARAFYGANDGSRRVVTYTFDDIVAALNKVQPLGWAAFLRQRLDSTDASAPLGGITRGGWRLAYSSEQTDVSKAQEKAFKYVPLMASIGFTVDAGDNAGTITDVLWQGEAFNAGLAPGIKLVAVNGEKYSAKVLKDAITSAKSSAAPIELIVQNGNTFSTVQLSCHSGLRYPRLERIENTPDRLAEITKPRT
;
A
#
# COMPACT_ATOMS: atom_id res chain seq x y z
N MET A 1 24.51 43.17 28.66
CA MET A 1 23.74 44.37 28.97
C MET A 1 22.59 43.98 29.89
N LYS A 2 22.67 44.35 31.18
CA LYS A 2 21.68 44.02 32.21
C LYS A 2 20.54 45.05 32.12
N LEU A 3 19.30 44.58 32.18
CA LEU A 3 18.16 45.44 32.45
C LEU A 3 17.39 44.88 33.66
N SER A 4 17.28 45.69 34.68
CA SER A 4 16.62 45.47 35.96
C SER A 4 15.09 45.72 35.87
N PRO A 5 14.31 45.20 36.82
CA PRO A 5 12.86 45.31 36.82
C PRO A 5 12.38 46.60 37.53
N LEU A 6 11.33 47.21 36.97
CA LEU A 6 10.59 48.31 37.61
C LEU A 6 9.36 47.73 38.30
N ALA A 7 9.32 47.95 39.63
CA ALA A 7 8.18 47.71 40.49
C ALA A 7 7.15 48.87 40.38
N TRP A 8 5.88 48.52 40.22
CA TRP A 8 4.76 49.45 40.47
C TRP A 8 3.80 48.84 41.47
N ASN A 9 3.88 49.35 42.71
CA ASN A 9 2.87 49.19 43.73
C ASN A 9 1.77 50.24 43.54
N ARG A 10 0.52 49.84 43.34
CA ARG A 10 -0.64 50.63 43.73
C ARG A 10 -1.73 49.69 44.24
N ALA A 11 -2.03 49.78 45.50
CA ALA A 11 -3.14 49.16 46.17
C ALA A 11 -4.47 49.79 45.72
N ILE A 12 -5.41 48.95 45.34
CA ILE A 12 -6.85 49.28 45.22
C ILE A 12 -7.62 48.22 45.96
N ALA A 13 -8.48 48.63 46.87
CA ALA A 13 -9.31 47.79 47.74
C ALA A 13 -10.36 46.98 46.95
N PRO A 14 -10.74 45.80 47.39
CA PRO A 14 -11.67 44.94 46.65
C PRO A 14 -13.13 45.29 46.95
N SER A 15 -13.87 45.58 45.87
CA SER A 15 -15.32 45.45 45.90
C SER A 15 -15.70 44.01 45.57
N VAL A 16 -16.21 43.27 46.54
CA VAL A 16 -16.68 41.89 46.33
C VAL A 16 -18.04 41.96 45.62
N ALA A 17 -18.07 41.80 44.32
CA ALA A 17 -19.27 41.39 43.60
C ALA A 17 -19.25 39.88 43.46
N ALA A 18 -20.13 39.20 44.18
CA ALA A 18 -20.33 37.77 44.05
C ALA A 18 -20.93 37.46 42.66
N LEU A 19 -20.09 37.10 41.70
CA LEU A 19 -20.52 36.50 40.45
C LEU A 19 -20.80 35.02 40.73
N ALA A 20 -22.08 34.64 40.73
CA ALA A 20 -22.48 33.24 40.69
C ALA A 20 -22.03 32.63 39.35
N VAL A 21 -20.86 32.01 39.35
CA VAL A 21 -20.44 31.18 38.23
C VAL A 21 -21.28 29.91 38.31
N ALA A 22 -22.31 29.81 37.48
CA ALA A 22 -22.95 28.53 37.20
C ALA A 22 -21.87 27.61 36.59
N PHE A 23 -21.34 26.69 37.39
CA PHE A 23 -20.60 25.56 36.86
C PHE A 23 -21.58 24.78 36.00
N ALA A 24 -21.46 24.97 34.67
CA ALA A 24 -22.00 23.99 33.73
C ALA A 24 -21.39 22.65 34.14
N THR A 25 -22.22 21.73 34.58
CA THR A 25 -21.83 20.33 34.75
C THR A 25 -21.16 19.91 33.44
N PRO A 26 -19.98 19.28 33.48
CA PRO A 26 -19.41 18.73 32.28
C PRO A 26 -20.50 17.82 31.69
N SER A 27 -20.89 18.07 30.45
CA SER A 27 -21.74 17.20 29.67
C SER A 27 -21.12 15.82 29.79
N ALA A 28 -21.89 14.84 30.29
CA ALA A 28 -21.45 13.46 30.28
C ALA A 28 -20.94 13.18 28.86
N HIS A 29 -19.68 12.86 28.76
CA HIS A 29 -19.11 12.38 27.48
C HIS A 29 -20.01 11.19 27.13
N GLY A 30 -20.81 11.31 26.07
CA GLY A 30 -21.63 10.22 25.60
C GLY A 30 -20.68 9.05 25.41
N GLN A 31 -20.93 7.92 26.11
CA GLN A 31 -20.11 6.74 25.91
C GLN A 31 -20.13 6.42 24.42
N ASP A 32 -18.94 6.25 23.85
CA ASP A 32 -18.80 5.75 22.49
C ASP A 32 -19.56 4.41 22.38
N PRO A 33 -20.64 4.30 21.61
CA PRO A 33 -21.45 3.09 21.60
C PRO A 33 -20.67 1.92 21.01
N GLU A 34 -20.64 0.80 21.72
CA GLU A 34 -20.08 -0.44 21.20
C GLU A 34 -20.78 -0.83 19.88
N PRO A 35 -20.04 -1.17 18.84
CA PRO A 35 -20.63 -1.51 17.54
C PRO A 35 -21.35 -2.87 17.61
N ILE A 36 -22.57 -2.93 17.07
CA ILE A 36 -23.39 -4.14 17.02
C ILE A 36 -23.60 -4.62 15.58
N ASP A 37 -23.69 -5.94 15.40
CA ASP A 37 -23.95 -6.58 14.11
C ASP A 37 -25.47 -6.69 13.84
N GLN A 38 -26.14 -5.53 13.78
CA GLN A 38 -27.57 -5.42 13.49
C GLN A 38 -27.83 -4.33 12.46
N PRO A 39 -28.85 -4.51 11.58
CA PRO A 39 -29.17 -3.52 10.57
C PRO A 39 -29.42 -2.11 11.15
N TYR A 40 -28.80 -1.11 10.57
CA TYR A 40 -29.09 0.29 10.84
C TYR A 40 -30.53 0.63 10.40
N PRO A 41 -31.31 1.35 11.21
CA PRO A 41 -32.73 1.62 10.91
C PRO A 41 -32.91 2.72 9.86
N GLY A 42 -32.53 2.49 8.62
CA GLY A 42 -32.68 3.40 7.49
C GLY A 42 -31.51 3.28 6.51
N THR A 43 -31.63 3.94 5.37
CA THR A 43 -30.60 3.99 4.32
C THR A 43 -29.99 5.38 4.27
N LEU A 44 -28.67 5.49 4.38
CA LEU A 44 -27.95 6.74 4.15
C LEU A 44 -28.00 7.08 2.66
N THR A 45 -28.13 8.37 2.33
CA THR A 45 -27.94 8.87 0.96
C THR A 45 -26.67 9.68 0.92
N LEU A 46 -25.73 9.30 0.06
CA LEU A 46 -24.45 9.98 -0.10
C LEU A 46 -24.30 10.50 -1.53
N SER A 47 -24.17 11.80 -1.68
CA SER A 47 -24.07 12.49 -2.97
C SER A 47 -22.77 13.28 -3.04
N VAL A 48 -21.88 12.94 -3.96
CA VAL A 48 -20.58 13.60 -4.12
C VAL A 48 -20.52 14.32 -5.48
N ASP A 49 -20.20 15.60 -5.49
CA ASP A 49 -19.95 16.37 -6.72
C ASP A 49 -18.44 16.60 -6.89
N VAL A 50 -17.83 15.89 -7.82
CA VAL A 50 -16.41 15.98 -8.18
C VAL A 50 -16.20 16.74 -9.51
N SER A 51 -17.22 17.44 -10.01
CA SER A 51 -17.16 18.10 -11.32
C SER A 51 -16.24 19.32 -11.36
N ASN A 52 -15.83 19.85 -10.20
CA ASN A 52 -14.90 20.97 -10.12
C ASN A 52 -13.46 20.49 -9.86
N THR A 53 -12.87 19.86 -10.84
CA THR A 53 -11.50 19.32 -10.76
C THR A 53 -10.42 20.39 -10.70
N ALA A 54 -10.69 21.60 -11.24
CA ALA A 54 -9.72 22.70 -11.25
C ALA A 54 -9.34 23.17 -9.84
N GLN A 55 -10.26 23.08 -8.88
CA GLN A 55 -10.03 23.45 -7.48
C GLN A 55 -9.74 22.25 -6.59
N ARG A 56 -9.88 21.02 -7.10
CA ARG A 56 -9.67 19.76 -6.34
C ARG A 56 -10.53 19.69 -5.07
N ILE A 57 -11.78 20.14 -5.20
CA ILE A 57 -12.75 20.16 -4.10
C ILE A 57 -13.90 19.22 -4.43
N PHE A 58 -14.12 18.22 -3.61
CA PHE A 58 -15.32 17.40 -3.64
C PHE A 58 -16.37 18.02 -2.74
N ARG A 59 -17.59 18.21 -3.24
CA ARG A 59 -18.72 18.66 -2.44
C ARG A 59 -19.58 17.48 -2.09
N VAL A 60 -19.83 17.34 -0.82
CA VAL A 60 -20.55 16.21 -0.24
C VAL A 60 -21.86 16.71 0.36
N HIS A 61 -22.93 16.00 0.03
CA HIS A 61 -24.23 16.12 0.69
C HIS A 61 -24.66 14.73 1.12
N GLU A 62 -24.89 14.55 2.41
CA GLU A 62 -25.25 13.28 3.01
C GLU A 62 -26.52 13.41 3.84
N VAL A 63 -27.44 12.45 3.70
CA VAL A 63 -28.66 12.36 4.50
C VAL A 63 -28.60 11.10 5.35
N ILE A 64 -28.58 11.29 6.66
CA ILE A 64 -28.43 10.21 7.65
C ILE A 64 -29.77 10.08 8.42
N PRO A 65 -30.55 9.01 8.22
CA PRO A 65 -31.73 8.75 9.03
C PRO A 65 -31.36 8.74 10.51
N ALA A 66 -32.09 9.46 11.34
CA ALA A 66 -31.79 9.57 12.77
C ALA A 66 -33.06 9.82 13.59
N SER A 67 -33.10 9.34 14.82
CA SER A 67 -34.14 9.63 15.79
C SER A 67 -33.75 10.87 16.63
N PRO A 68 -34.70 11.62 17.19
CA PRO A 68 -34.40 12.71 18.11
C PRO A 68 -33.54 12.28 19.29
N GLY A 69 -32.58 13.13 19.66
CA GLY A 69 -31.64 12.89 20.76
C GLY A 69 -30.16 12.88 20.32
N PRO A 70 -29.24 12.44 21.18
CA PRO A 70 -27.82 12.41 20.89
C PRO A 70 -27.50 11.51 19.69
N LEU A 71 -26.67 12.01 18.77
CA LEU A 71 -26.13 11.28 17.63
C LEU A 71 -24.63 11.49 17.56
N ALA A 72 -23.88 10.39 17.50
CA ALA A 72 -22.46 10.38 17.20
C ALA A 72 -22.24 9.94 15.76
N LEU A 73 -21.52 10.74 14.99
CA LEU A 73 -21.11 10.44 13.62
C LEU A 73 -19.61 10.19 13.59
N ARG A 74 -19.19 9.15 12.90
CA ARG A 74 -17.78 8.78 12.70
C ARG A 74 -17.34 9.07 11.28
N TYR A 75 -16.08 9.45 11.15
CA TYR A 75 -15.35 9.47 9.89
C TYR A 75 -14.40 8.27 9.88
N PRO A 76 -14.26 7.49 8.78
CA PRO A 76 -13.41 6.31 8.75
C PRO A 76 -11.97 6.62 9.16
N LYS A 77 -11.46 5.88 10.15
CA LYS A 77 -10.12 6.03 10.73
C LYS A 77 -9.20 4.88 10.31
N TRP A 78 -9.67 3.64 10.51
CA TRP A 78 -8.97 2.42 10.14
C TRP A 78 -9.48 1.93 8.79
N ILE A 79 -8.81 2.33 7.72
CA ILE A 79 -9.23 2.00 6.36
C ILE A 79 -8.58 0.66 5.99
N PRO A 80 -9.38 -0.36 5.59
CA PRO A 80 -8.84 -1.66 5.17
C PRO A 80 -7.84 -1.51 4.02
N GLY A 81 -6.64 -2.11 4.18
CA GLY A 81 -5.53 -2.02 3.22
C GLY A 81 -4.48 -0.98 3.54
N THR A 82 -4.73 -0.07 4.50
CA THR A 82 -3.74 0.96 4.85
C THR A 82 -2.91 0.65 6.09
N HIS A 83 -3.25 -0.39 6.83
CA HIS A 83 -2.54 -0.92 8.02
C HIS A 83 -2.21 0.14 9.10
N SER A 84 -2.97 1.23 9.14
CA SER A 84 -2.76 2.33 10.08
C SER A 84 -4.01 3.20 10.20
N PRO A 85 -4.13 4.05 11.25
CA PRO A 85 -5.25 4.99 11.38
C PRO A 85 -5.09 6.17 10.41
N SER A 86 -5.23 5.91 9.10
CA SER A 86 -4.85 6.80 8.00
C SER A 86 -5.99 7.67 7.47
N GLY A 87 -7.18 7.67 8.08
CA GLY A 87 -8.32 8.48 7.64
C GLY A 87 -7.98 9.97 7.48
N HIS A 88 -8.32 10.56 6.33
CA HIS A 88 -7.96 11.93 5.95
C HIS A 88 -8.91 12.99 6.53
N ILE A 89 -9.26 12.91 7.80
CA ILE A 89 -10.23 13.81 8.44
C ILE A 89 -9.80 15.30 8.45
N ALA A 90 -8.51 15.58 8.37
CA ALA A 90 -8.01 16.96 8.30
C ALA A 90 -8.42 17.68 7.01
N ASP A 91 -8.71 16.93 5.95
CA ASP A 91 -9.11 17.47 4.65
C ASP A 91 -10.65 17.62 4.53
N MET A 92 -11.41 17.17 5.53
CA MET A 92 -12.85 17.41 5.66
C MET A 92 -13.09 18.81 6.25
N VAL A 93 -13.70 19.71 5.48
CA VAL A 93 -13.88 21.10 5.86
C VAL A 93 -15.30 21.59 5.62
N GLY A 94 -15.67 22.72 6.25
CA GLY A 94 -16.94 23.40 6.00
C GLY A 94 -18.18 22.60 6.44
N VAL A 95 -18.08 21.77 7.46
CA VAL A 95 -19.16 20.90 7.93
C VAL A 95 -20.35 21.72 8.44
N ILE A 96 -21.51 21.49 7.84
CA ILE A 96 -22.80 22.07 8.23
C ILE A 96 -23.78 20.91 8.42
N ALA A 97 -24.33 20.79 9.62
CA ALA A 97 -25.41 19.86 9.91
C ALA A 97 -26.77 20.59 9.99
N THR A 98 -27.79 20.02 9.36
CA THR A 98 -29.19 20.51 9.43
C THR A 98 -30.15 19.35 9.72
N ALA A 99 -31.26 19.67 10.38
CA ALA A 99 -32.34 18.72 10.60
C ALA A 99 -33.70 19.45 10.54
N GLY A 100 -34.61 18.96 9.72
CA GLY A 100 -35.90 19.66 9.49
C GLY A 100 -35.72 21.06 8.95
N GLY A 101 -34.69 21.34 8.17
CA GLY A 101 -34.37 22.64 7.60
C GLY A 101 -33.71 23.63 8.58
N GLN A 102 -33.44 23.24 9.81
CA GLN A 102 -32.78 24.08 10.80
C GLN A 102 -31.36 23.62 11.06
N ARG A 103 -30.43 24.56 11.26
CA ARG A 103 -29.04 24.26 11.59
C ARG A 103 -28.91 23.58 12.95
N VAL A 104 -28.16 22.50 13.02
CA VAL A 104 -27.84 21.76 14.24
C VAL A 104 -26.37 22.01 14.58
N ALA A 105 -26.10 22.37 15.83
CA ALA A 105 -24.73 22.50 16.31
C ALA A 105 -24.09 21.12 16.46
N TRP A 106 -22.84 21.03 16.07
CA TRP A 106 -22.02 19.85 16.30
C TRP A 106 -20.72 20.22 17.00
N HIS A 107 -20.11 19.26 17.68
CA HIS A 107 -18.77 19.40 18.25
C HIS A 107 -17.96 18.13 18.02
N ARG A 108 -16.64 18.28 17.94
CA ARG A 108 -15.71 17.16 17.81
C ARG A 108 -15.49 16.51 19.18
N ASP A 109 -15.38 15.19 19.23
CA ASP A 109 -14.91 14.49 20.41
C ASP A 109 -13.46 14.90 20.76
N LEU A 110 -13.16 15.04 22.05
CA LEU A 110 -11.85 15.51 22.50
C LEU A 110 -10.80 14.40 22.59
N ALA A 111 -11.23 13.14 22.64
CA ALA A 111 -10.35 11.96 22.69
C ALA A 111 -10.27 11.26 21.34
N ASP A 112 -11.41 11.11 20.64
CA ASP A 112 -11.45 10.57 19.27
C ASP A 112 -11.71 11.67 18.24
N MET A 113 -10.65 12.18 17.62
CA MET A 113 -10.74 13.25 16.60
C MET A 113 -11.58 12.88 15.38
N PHE A 114 -11.89 11.61 15.19
CA PHE A 114 -12.69 11.10 14.08
C PHE A 114 -14.19 11.03 14.36
N MET A 115 -14.63 11.51 15.53
CA MET A 115 -16.02 11.49 15.96
C MET A 115 -16.59 12.90 16.12
N LEU A 116 -17.82 13.10 15.61
CA LEU A 116 -18.61 14.32 15.72
C LEU A 116 -19.88 14.01 16.51
N HIS A 117 -20.22 14.85 17.49
CA HIS A 117 -21.45 14.76 18.27
C HIS A 117 -22.42 15.87 17.93
N LEU A 118 -23.68 15.55 17.85
CA LEU A 118 -24.79 16.50 17.65
C LEU A 118 -26.07 15.99 18.34
N ASP A 119 -27.00 16.89 18.61
CA ASP A 119 -28.32 16.56 19.16
C ASP A 119 -29.39 16.74 18.08
N VAL A 120 -30.03 15.63 17.69
CA VAL A 120 -31.12 15.64 16.70
C VAL A 120 -32.38 16.24 17.33
N PRO A 121 -32.96 17.31 16.73
CA PRO A 121 -34.14 17.97 17.28
C PRO A 121 -35.38 17.07 17.33
N GLN A 122 -36.28 17.34 18.25
CA GLN A 122 -37.58 16.66 18.33
C GLN A 122 -38.37 16.80 17.02
N GLY A 123 -38.90 15.68 16.52
CA GLY A 123 -39.66 15.61 15.29
C GLY A 123 -38.82 15.44 14.02
N ALA A 124 -37.51 15.62 14.06
CA ALA A 124 -36.63 15.31 12.95
C ALA A 124 -36.50 13.78 12.76
N LYS A 125 -36.40 13.34 11.51
CA LYS A 125 -36.24 11.92 11.12
C LYS A 125 -34.91 11.64 10.44
N ALA A 126 -34.13 12.69 10.16
CA ALA A 126 -32.81 12.61 9.55
C ALA A 126 -32.00 13.86 9.90
N VAL A 127 -30.69 13.72 9.79
CA VAL A 127 -29.72 14.80 9.73
C VAL A 127 -29.17 14.88 8.31
N GLU A 128 -29.12 16.08 7.75
CA GLU A 128 -28.43 16.36 6.50
C GLU A 128 -27.08 16.99 6.85
N VAL A 129 -25.99 16.47 6.25
CA VAL A 129 -24.64 16.99 6.48
C VAL A 129 -24.04 17.39 5.14
N ASP A 130 -23.69 18.67 5.03
CA ASP A 130 -22.94 19.22 3.91
C ASP A 130 -21.50 19.50 4.34
N PHE A 131 -20.53 19.10 3.51
CA PHE A 131 -19.11 19.40 3.73
C PHE A 131 -18.33 19.36 2.42
N GLN A 132 -17.06 19.74 2.47
CA GLN A 132 -16.14 19.60 1.37
C GLN A 132 -14.96 18.71 1.79
N TYR A 133 -14.46 17.93 0.85
CA TYR A 133 -13.18 17.25 0.94
C TYR A 133 -12.18 17.98 0.03
N LEU A 134 -11.05 18.38 0.61
CA LEU A 134 -9.95 19.04 -0.11
C LEU A 134 -8.94 17.97 -0.54
N SER A 135 -8.96 17.62 -1.82
CA SER A 135 -8.01 16.64 -2.32
C SER A 135 -6.57 17.15 -2.22
N PRO A 136 -5.64 16.32 -1.76
CA PRO A 136 -4.25 16.71 -1.56
C PRO A 136 -3.57 17.14 -2.88
N THR A 137 -2.54 17.97 -2.75
CA THR A 137 -1.70 18.40 -3.86
C THR A 137 -0.35 17.70 -3.81
N GLY A 138 0.19 17.30 -4.94
CA GLY A 138 1.49 16.62 -5.03
C GLY A 138 1.36 15.10 -5.20
N THR A 139 2.43 14.38 -4.94
CA THR A 139 2.53 12.94 -5.16
C THR A 139 2.21 12.10 -3.93
N SER A 140 1.75 12.70 -2.84
CA SER A 140 1.34 11.96 -1.64
C SER A 140 -0.12 11.52 -1.75
N GLY A 141 -0.35 10.29 -2.14
CA GLY A 141 -1.68 9.70 -2.22
C GLY A 141 -2.43 9.98 -3.51
N LEU A 142 -3.75 10.06 -3.41
CA LEU A 142 -4.68 10.27 -4.52
C LEU A 142 -4.82 11.77 -4.80
N SER A 143 -4.08 12.29 -5.75
CA SER A 143 -4.25 13.68 -6.18
C SER A 143 -4.99 13.73 -7.51
N GLU A 144 -6.03 14.57 -7.59
CA GLU A 144 -6.72 14.85 -8.83
C GLU A 144 -5.91 15.78 -9.72
N THR A 145 -6.22 15.70 -11.01
CA THR A 145 -5.83 16.71 -12.01
C THR A 145 -7.06 17.27 -12.67
N ILE A 146 -6.89 18.29 -13.50
CA ILE A 146 -8.01 18.83 -14.31
C ILE A 146 -8.58 17.81 -15.31
N LYS A 147 -7.95 16.65 -15.48
CA LYS A 147 -8.30 15.61 -16.46
C LYS A 147 -8.71 14.29 -15.85
N ARG A 148 -8.48 14.08 -14.56
CA ARG A 148 -8.82 12.82 -13.86
C ARG A 148 -9.16 13.03 -12.40
N VAL A 149 -9.94 12.12 -11.85
CA VAL A 149 -10.36 12.02 -10.44
C VAL A 149 -10.20 10.57 -9.99
N ALA A 150 -9.75 10.39 -8.75
CA ALA A 150 -9.86 9.15 -8.02
C ALA A 150 -10.64 9.40 -6.72
N LEU A 151 -11.82 8.81 -6.58
CA LEU A 151 -12.69 8.98 -5.42
C LEU A 151 -12.59 7.75 -4.52
N GLN A 152 -12.06 7.95 -3.32
CA GLN A 152 -12.14 6.99 -2.21
C GLN A 152 -13.32 7.39 -1.32
N TRP A 153 -14.33 6.54 -1.21
CA TRP A 153 -15.56 6.85 -0.46
C TRP A 153 -15.31 7.05 1.03
N CYS A 154 -14.28 6.44 1.60
CA CYS A 154 -13.87 6.67 2.99
C CYS A 154 -13.50 8.13 3.28
N ASN A 155 -13.10 8.91 2.28
CA ASN A 155 -12.74 10.32 2.42
C ASN A 155 -13.96 11.27 2.43
N VAL A 156 -15.13 10.77 2.05
CA VAL A 156 -16.33 11.60 1.80
C VAL A 156 -17.57 11.06 2.52
N ALA A 157 -17.42 10.15 3.48
CA ALA A 157 -18.54 9.57 4.22
C ALA A 157 -18.44 9.84 5.72
N LEU A 158 -19.56 10.22 6.31
CA LEU A 158 -19.82 10.16 7.75
C LEU A 158 -20.87 9.07 8.02
N TYR A 159 -20.78 8.39 9.15
CA TYR A 159 -21.73 7.34 9.46
C TYR A 159 -22.04 7.26 10.97
N PRO A 160 -23.23 6.76 11.33
CA PRO A 160 -23.64 6.67 12.72
C PRO A 160 -22.79 5.64 13.50
N ALA A 161 -22.29 6.04 14.66
CA ALA A 161 -21.60 5.15 15.59
C ALA A 161 -22.51 4.05 16.14
N GLY A 162 -21.90 2.94 16.59
CA GLY A 162 -22.61 1.85 17.26
C GLY A 162 -23.13 0.75 16.36
N TYR A 163 -22.72 0.71 15.09
CA TYR A 163 -23.09 -0.35 14.13
C TYR A 163 -21.86 -0.87 13.39
N PHE A 164 -21.90 -2.17 13.02
CA PHE A 164 -20.96 -2.68 12.05
C PHE A 164 -21.21 -2.03 10.67
N VAL A 165 -20.17 -1.60 9.99
CA VAL A 165 -20.28 -0.90 8.69
C VAL A 165 -20.98 -1.74 7.62
N ARG A 166 -20.90 -3.07 7.70
CA ARG A 166 -21.65 -3.99 6.82
C ARG A 166 -23.16 -3.95 7.04
N GLN A 167 -23.63 -3.38 8.14
CA GLN A 167 -25.04 -3.26 8.53
C GLN A 167 -25.63 -1.88 8.23
N ILE A 168 -24.82 -0.95 7.70
CA ILE A 168 -25.25 0.40 7.37
C ILE A 168 -25.49 0.48 5.85
N PRO A 169 -26.73 0.49 5.37
CA PRO A 169 -27.02 0.62 3.95
C PRO A 169 -26.82 2.05 3.47
N VAL A 170 -26.17 2.22 2.31
CA VAL A 170 -25.89 3.51 1.68
C VAL A 170 -26.36 3.47 0.23
N SER A 171 -27.04 4.54 -0.22
CA SER A 171 -27.39 4.82 -1.61
C SER A 171 -26.46 5.90 -2.15
N PRO A 172 -25.37 5.55 -2.84
CA PRO A 172 -24.35 6.51 -3.26
C PRO A 172 -24.63 7.07 -4.66
N SER A 173 -24.22 8.31 -4.89
CA SER A 173 -24.19 8.92 -6.22
C SER A 173 -23.00 9.86 -6.38
N VAL A 174 -22.49 9.97 -7.62
CA VAL A 174 -21.42 10.88 -7.97
C VAL A 174 -21.83 11.77 -9.16
N LYS A 175 -21.47 13.05 -9.11
CA LYS A 175 -21.57 13.94 -10.27
C LYS A 175 -20.18 14.17 -10.85
N LEU A 176 -20.01 13.78 -12.10
CA LEU A 176 -18.76 13.82 -12.86
C LEU A 176 -18.74 15.00 -13.83
N PRO A 177 -17.56 15.45 -14.29
CA PRO A 177 -17.46 16.36 -15.44
C PRO A 177 -18.12 15.75 -16.69
N ALA A 178 -18.73 16.58 -17.50
CA ALA A 178 -19.44 16.14 -18.69
C ALA A 178 -18.50 15.42 -19.69
N GLY A 179 -18.92 14.28 -20.19
CA GLY A 179 -18.18 13.50 -21.20
C GLY A 179 -17.01 12.66 -20.68
N TRP A 180 -16.81 12.62 -19.37
CA TRP A 180 -15.79 11.76 -18.79
C TRP A 180 -16.25 10.30 -18.72
N GLY A 181 -15.31 9.36 -19.02
CA GLY A 181 -15.47 7.95 -18.67
C GLY A 181 -15.14 7.70 -17.21
N TYR A 182 -15.70 6.63 -16.65
CA TYR A 182 -15.44 6.22 -15.27
C TYR A 182 -15.49 4.70 -15.11
N ALA A 183 -14.89 4.23 -14.02
CA ALA A 183 -14.96 2.83 -13.57
C ALA A 183 -15.02 2.73 -12.05
N THR A 184 -15.72 1.71 -11.56
CA THR A 184 -15.86 1.34 -10.15
C THR A 184 -16.47 -0.07 -10.08
N ALA A 185 -16.28 -0.76 -8.96
CA ALA A 185 -16.95 -2.02 -8.68
C ALA A 185 -18.46 -1.87 -8.36
N LEU A 186 -18.95 -0.64 -8.11
CA LEU A 186 -20.37 -0.39 -7.82
C LEU A 186 -21.24 -0.59 -9.07
N GLU A 187 -22.37 -1.28 -8.90
CA GLU A 187 -23.35 -1.43 -9.97
C GLU A 187 -24.15 -0.15 -10.21
N LYS A 188 -24.13 0.34 -11.46
CA LYS A 188 -24.91 1.50 -11.86
C LYS A 188 -26.40 1.21 -11.79
N GLU A 189 -27.17 2.11 -11.18
CA GLU A 189 -28.64 2.09 -11.14
C GLU A 189 -29.25 3.15 -12.06
N SER A 190 -28.66 4.36 -12.10
CA SER A 190 -29.20 5.47 -12.87
C SER A 190 -28.08 6.39 -13.40
N GLU A 191 -28.38 7.13 -14.48
CA GLU A 191 -27.48 8.16 -14.99
C GLU A 191 -28.27 9.27 -15.63
N SER A 192 -28.09 10.52 -15.19
CA SER A 192 -28.74 11.69 -15.72
C SER A 192 -27.98 12.98 -15.41
N GLY A 193 -27.78 13.85 -16.39
CA GLY A 193 -27.18 15.18 -16.20
C GLY A 193 -25.76 15.17 -15.64
N GLY A 194 -24.97 14.12 -15.96
CA GLY A 194 -23.63 13.92 -15.42
C GLY A 194 -23.59 13.34 -14.00
N ARG A 195 -24.74 13.04 -13.40
CA ARG A 195 -24.85 12.33 -12.13
C ARG A 195 -25.08 10.85 -12.40
N VAL A 196 -24.28 10.02 -11.75
CA VAL A 196 -24.40 8.56 -11.75
C VAL A 196 -24.84 8.12 -10.36
N GLY A 197 -25.97 7.41 -10.29
CA GLY A 197 -26.46 6.75 -9.08
C GLY A 197 -26.12 5.26 -9.13
N PHE A 198 -25.76 4.72 -8.00
CA PHE A 198 -25.44 3.29 -7.86
C PHE A 198 -26.47 2.60 -7.00
N LYS A 199 -26.57 1.27 -7.13
CA LYS A 199 -27.42 0.46 -6.25
C LYS A 199 -27.04 0.67 -4.79
N THR A 200 -28.01 0.54 -3.90
CA THR A 200 -27.77 0.54 -2.45
C THR A 200 -26.84 -0.61 -2.08
N VAL A 201 -25.77 -0.30 -1.37
CA VAL A 201 -24.77 -1.25 -0.85
C VAL A 201 -24.55 -1.00 0.65
N SER A 202 -23.83 -1.89 1.32
CA SER A 202 -23.35 -1.61 2.68
C SER A 202 -22.24 -0.55 2.67
N LEU A 203 -22.05 0.15 3.78
CA LEU A 203 -20.90 1.07 3.93
C LEU A 203 -19.57 0.34 3.77
N GLU A 204 -19.47 -0.94 4.19
CA GLU A 204 -18.31 -1.79 3.98
C GLU A 204 -18.02 -1.95 2.48
N GLU A 205 -19.03 -2.31 1.69
CA GLU A 205 -18.89 -2.48 0.23
C GLU A 205 -18.63 -1.14 -0.46
N LEU A 206 -19.23 -0.05 -0.01
CA LEU A 206 -19.00 1.29 -0.54
C LEU A 206 -17.54 1.72 -0.38
N VAL A 207 -17.00 1.63 0.83
CA VAL A 207 -15.60 2.01 1.12
C VAL A 207 -14.62 1.13 0.34
N ASP A 208 -14.98 -0.12 0.09
CA ASP A 208 -14.20 -1.10 -0.69
C ASP A 208 -14.44 -1.00 -2.22
N SER A 209 -15.07 0.06 -2.71
CA SER A 209 -15.42 0.24 -4.13
C SER A 209 -15.05 1.64 -4.63
N PRO A 210 -13.76 2.00 -4.68
CA PRO A 210 -13.32 3.30 -5.18
C PRO A 210 -13.79 3.53 -6.62
N LEU A 211 -13.72 4.78 -7.07
CA LEU A 211 -14.07 5.16 -8.43
C LEU A 211 -12.95 5.97 -9.04
N ILE A 212 -12.54 5.61 -10.27
CA ILE A 212 -11.70 6.47 -11.11
C ILE A 212 -12.54 7.05 -12.25
N ALA A 213 -12.24 8.29 -12.64
CA ALA A 213 -12.86 8.93 -13.79
C ALA A 213 -11.87 9.86 -14.50
N GLY A 214 -12.01 10.01 -15.81
CA GLY A 214 -11.12 10.86 -16.56
C GLY A 214 -11.63 11.27 -17.95
N ALA A 215 -11.09 12.38 -18.43
CA ALA A 215 -11.29 12.84 -19.81
C ALA A 215 -10.64 11.86 -20.81
N ASN A 216 -9.55 11.22 -20.43
CA ASN A 216 -8.91 10.16 -21.17
C ASN A 216 -9.15 8.84 -20.42
N PHE A 217 -10.12 8.09 -20.88
CA PHE A 217 -10.55 6.82 -20.27
C PHE A 217 -10.53 5.70 -21.32
N LYS A 218 -10.11 4.50 -20.91
CA LYS A 218 -10.17 3.30 -21.72
C LYS A 218 -10.52 2.09 -20.87
N ARG A 219 -11.55 1.34 -21.25
CA ARG A 219 -11.86 0.02 -20.71
C ARG A 219 -11.38 -1.08 -21.67
N VAL A 220 -10.71 -2.08 -21.16
CA VAL A 220 -10.33 -3.31 -21.83
C VAL A 220 -11.01 -4.48 -21.13
N ASP A 221 -11.85 -5.22 -21.85
CA ASP A 221 -12.40 -6.47 -21.35
C ASP A 221 -11.34 -7.57 -21.45
N LEU A 222 -10.86 -8.04 -20.30
CA LEU A 222 -9.81 -9.08 -20.24
C LEU A 222 -10.38 -10.50 -20.35
N THR A 223 -11.68 -10.68 -20.05
CA THR A 223 -12.34 -12.01 -20.05
C THR A 223 -13.66 -11.98 -20.80
N PRO A 224 -13.65 -11.63 -22.11
CA PRO A 224 -14.87 -11.49 -22.87
C PRO A 224 -15.71 -12.78 -22.84
N ASN A 225 -17.01 -12.63 -22.63
CA ASN A 225 -17.97 -13.73 -22.53
C ASN A 225 -17.75 -14.70 -21.35
N THR A 226 -16.99 -14.30 -20.34
CA THR A 226 -16.78 -15.07 -19.11
C THR A 226 -17.53 -14.41 -17.95
N THR A 227 -18.12 -15.19 -17.06
CA THR A 227 -18.73 -14.72 -15.82
C THR A 227 -18.08 -15.42 -14.65
N PRO A 228 -17.61 -14.68 -13.64
CA PRO A 228 -17.51 -13.21 -13.55
C PRO A 228 -16.51 -12.63 -14.54
N SER A 229 -16.78 -11.40 -15.03
CA SER A 229 -15.89 -10.67 -15.95
C SER A 229 -14.75 -10.00 -15.21
N VAL A 230 -13.64 -9.76 -15.92
CA VAL A 230 -12.48 -8.99 -15.43
C VAL A 230 -12.16 -7.90 -16.43
N HIS A 231 -12.02 -6.68 -15.96
CA HIS A 231 -11.74 -5.50 -16.79
C HIS A 231 -10.45 -4.81 -16.36
N LEU A 232 -9.81 -4.14 -17.31
CA LEU A 232 -8.73 -3.19 -17.05
C LEU A 232 -9.24 -1.80 -17.49
N ASP A 233 -9.46 -0.94 -16.51
CA ASP A 233 -9.95 0.41 -16.67
C ASP A 233 -8.82 1.40 -16.45
N ILE A 234 -8.54 2.23 -17.44
CA ILE A 234 -7.37 3.09 -17.47
C ILE A 234 -7.82 4.54 -17.56
N VAL A 235 -7.33 5.38 -16.64
CA VAL A 235 -7.39 6.84 -16.75
C VAL A 235 -5.99 7.42 -16.83
N SER A 236 -5.84 8.50 -17.61
CA SER A 236 -4.55 9.18 -17.75
C SER A 236 -4.71 10.67 -18.00
N ASP A 237 -3.65 11.43 -17.66
CA ASP A 237 -3.56 12.86 -17.99
C ASP A 237 -3.38 13.11 -19.51
N SER A 238 -2.98 12.09 -20.29
CA SER A 238 -2.69 12.20 -21.71
C SER A 238 -3.20 10.98 -22.49
N PRO A 239 -3.84 11.15 -23.68
CA PRO A 239 -4.45 10.04 -24.42
C PRO A 239 -3.43 9.05 -24.98
N GLU A 240 -2.18 9.46 -25.25
CA GLU A 240 -1.10 8.61 -25.73
C GLU A 240 -0.70 7.53 -24.72
N ASN A 241 -0.88 7.77 -23.42
CA ASN A 241 -0.58 6.82 -22.34
C ASN A 241 -1.56 5.64 -22.32
N LEU A 242 -2.70 5.74 -23.03
CA LEU A 242 -3.69 4.66 -23.15
C LEU A 242 -3.31 3.61 -24.20
N ALA A 243 -2.12 3.72 -24.79
CA ALA A 243 -1.63 2.82 -25.84
C ALA A 243 -1.13 1.50 -25.25
N ILE A 244 -2.05 0.57 -25.02
CA ILE A 244 -1.74 -0.81 -24.60
C ILE A 244 -1.68 -1.75 -25.82
N THR A 245 -0.65 -2.58 -25.89
CA THR A 245 -0.44 -3.54 -26.98
C THR A 245 -1.27 -4.83 -26.81
N PRO A 246 -1.55 -5.57 -27.92
CA PRO A 246 -2.22 -6.87 -27.80
C PRO A 246 -1.47 -7.89 -26.93
N ALA A 247 -0.14 -7.86 -26.88
CA ALA A 247 0.66 -8.75 -26.03
C ALA A 247 0.49 -8.43 -24.55
N GLN A 248 0.45 -7.14 -24.19
CA GLN A 248 0.18 -6.70 -22.82
C GLN A 248 -1.24 -7.06 -22.39
N ILE A 249 -2.24 -6.88 -23.26
CA ILE A 249 -3.61 -7.33 -23.01
C ILE A 249 -3.65 -8.84 -22.77
N ALA A 250 -2.97 -9.63 -23.61
CA ALA A 250 -2.92 -11.09 -23.46
C ALA A 250 -2.28 -11.52 -22.13
N GLY A 251 -1.23 -10.81 -21.65
CA GLY A 251 -0.63 -11.06 -20.34
C GLY A 251 -1.61 -10.82 -19.20
N HIS A 252 -2.37 -9.71 -19.22
CA HIS A 252 -3.38 -9.42 -18.19
C HIS A 252 -4.60 -10.38 -18.27
N THR A 253 -4.98 -10.81 -19.48
CA THR A 253 -5.98 -11.87 -19.66
C THR A 253 -5.51 -13.19 -19.04
N ALA A 254 -4.25 -13.55 -19.29
CA ALA A 254 -3.65 -14.76 -18.70
C ALA A 254 -3.56 -14.64 -17.15
N LEU A 255 -3.32 -13.45 -16.60
CA LEU A 255 -3.32 -13.21 -15.17
C LEU A 255 -4.64 -13.66 -14.52
N ALA A 256 -5.78 -13.25 -15.07
CA ALA A 256 -7.09 -13.65 -14.56
C ALA A 256 -7.29 -15.19 -14.59
N ALA A 257 -6.82 -15.84 -15.65
CA ALA A 257 -6.88 -17.30 -15.76
C ALA A 257 -5.94 -18.01 -14.77
N GLN A 258 -4.70 -17.50 -14.60
CA GLN A 258 -3.73 -18.08 -13.68
C GLN A 258 -4.11 -17.88 -12.20
N ALA A 259 -4.72 -16.75 -11.84
CA ALA A 259 -5.25 -16.55 -10.51
C ALA A 259 -6.39 -17.54 -10.19
N TYR A 260 -7.31 -17.76 -11.13
CA TYR A 260 -8.35 -18.78 -10.95
C TYR A 260 -7.77 -20.21 -10.85
N ALA A 261 -6.77 -20.53 -11.67
CA ALA A 261 -6.09 -21.83 -11.58
C ALA A 261 -5.36 -22.01 -10.24
N LEU A 262 -4.84 -20.93 -9.65
CA LEU A 262 -4.19 -20.95 -8.34
C LEU A 262 -5.19 -21.14 -7.21
N PHE A 263 -6.24 -20.31 -7.14
CA PHE A 263 -7.14 -20.25 -5.98
C PHE A 263 -8.35 -21.19 -6.10
N GLY A 264 -8.80 -21.52 -7.31
CA GLY A 264 -9.94 -22.42 -7.56
C GLY A 264 -11.32 -21.83 -7.31
N ALA A 265 -11.42 -20.56 -6.92
CA ALA A 265 -12.67 -19.83 -6.68
C ALA A 265 -12.49 -18.35 -7.03
N ARG A 266 -13.59 -17.62 -7.19
CA ARG A 266 -13.64 -16.18 -7.39
C ARG A 266 -14.58 -15.57 -6.36
N HIS A 267 -14.12 -14.51 -5.66
CA HIS A 267 -14.88 -13.86 -4.60
C HIS A 267 -15.43 -12.49 -5.03
N TYR A 268 -15.76 -12.33 -6.31
CA TYR A 268 -16.28 -11.10 -6.91
C TYR A 268 -17.39 -11.41 -7.92
N ALA A 269 -18.30 -10.46 -8.13
CA ALA A 269 -19.30 -10.53 -9.20
C ALA A 269 -18.71 -10.09 -10.56
N HIS A 270 -17.77 -9.19 -10.54
CA HIS A 270 -16.82 -8.79 -11.59
C HIS A 270 -15.59 -8.20 -10.90
N TYR A 271 -14.48 -8.07 -11.62
CA TYR A 271 -13.27 -7.44 -11.07
C TYR A 271 -12.78 -6.34 -12.00
N ASP A 272 -12.50 -5.17 -11.45
CA ASP A 272 -12.02 -4.02 -12.21
C ASP A 272 -10.65 -3.58 -11.67
N PHE A 273 -9.59 -3.72 -12.51
CA PHE A 273 -8.32 -3.04 -12.26
C PHE A 273 -8.52 -1.56 -12.58
N LEU A 274 -8.51 -0.70 -11.57
CA LEU A 274 -8.71 0.75 -11.72
C LEU A 274 -7.34 1.42 -11.82
N LEU A 275 -6.79 1.48 -13.04
CA LEU A 275 -5.43 1.93 -13.30
C LEU A 275 -5.37 3.43 -13.59
N THR A 276 -4.63 4.16 -12.78
CA THR A 276 -4.29 5.57 -12.98
C THR A 276 -2.86 5.71 -13.48
N LEU A 277 -2.68 6.27 -14.67
CA LEU A 277 -1.38 6.57 -15.27
C LEU A 277 -1.07 8.07 -15.17
N SER A 278 -0.18 8.46 -14.23
CA SER A 278 0.09 9.87 -13.95
C SER A 278 1.38 10.11 -13.18
N ASP A 279 2.06 11.22 -13.47
CA ASP A 279 3.18 11.75 -12.66
C ASP A 279 2.70 12.47 -11.39
N SER A 280 1.39 12.77 -11.28
CA SER A 280 0.79 13.48 -10.15
C SER A 280 0.21 12.54 -9.08
N ALA A 281 0.46 11.24 -9.17
CA ALA A 281 0.07 10.24 -8.18
C ALA A 281 1.32 9.47 -7.69
N SER A 282 1.33 9.09 -6.41
CA SER A 282 2.36 8.17 -5.92
C SER A 282 2.17 6.80 -6.54
N ILE A 283 3.26 6.12 -6.90
CA ILE A 283 3.18 4.71 -7.29
C ILE A 283 2.69 3.90 -6.10
N GLY A 284 1.82 2.95 -6.36
CA GLY A 284 1.29 2.02 -5.38
C GLY A 284 -0.07 1.48 -5.76
N GLY A 285 -0.51 0.49 -5.03
CA GLY A 285 -1.84 -0.08 -5.12
C GLY A 285 -2.62 0.10 -3.83
N LEU A 286 -3.92 -0.12 -3.92
CA LEU A 286 -4.81 -0.33 -2.80
C LEU A 286 -5.83 -1.38 -3.22
N GLU A 287 -5.80 -2.45 -2.49
CA GLU A 287 -6.64 -3.61 -2.74
C GLU A 287 -8.09 -3.40 -2.32
N ASN A 288 -9.00 -3.93 -3.11
CA ASN A 288 -10.41 -4.04 -2.82
C ASN A 288 -10.92 -5.44 -3.17
N HIS A 289 -12.12 -5.79 -2.71
CA HIS A 289 -12.66 -7.14 -2.90
C HIS A 289 -12.94 -7.45 -4.39
N GLN A 290 -13.47 -6.45 -5.10
CA GLN A 290 -13.90 -6.56 -6.49
C GLN A 290 -13.17 -5.59 -7.43
N SER A 291 -12.14 -4.92 -6.94
CA SER A 291 -11.30 -4.02 -7.73
C SER A 291 -9.93 -3.85 -7.09
N SER A 292 -9.04 -3.15 -7.78
CA SER A 292 -7.82 -2.55 -7.21
C SER A 292 -7.69 -1.11 -7.70
N ASP A 293 -7.15 -0.22 -6.85
CA ASP A 293 -6.77 1.14 -7.24
C ASP A 293 -5.26 1.18 -7.48
N ASP A 294 -4.88 1.04 -8.74
CA ASP A 294 -3.48 0.92 -9.17
C ASP A 294 -2.97 2.26 -9.71
N ARG A 295 -1.84 2.73 -9.23
CA ARG A 295 -1.23 4.00 -9.64
C ARG A 295 0.18 3.76 -10.14
N ILE A 296 0.41 4.08 -11.40
CA ILE A 296 1.68 3.79 -12.09
C ILE A 296 2.09 5.01 -12.93
N TYR A 297 3.34 5.05 -13.35
CA TYR A 297 3.87 6.08 -14.23
C TYR A 297 3.13 6.15 -15.57
N PRO A 298 3.07 7.34 -16.20
CA PRO A 298 2.33 7.55 -17.47
C PRO A 298 2.82 6.66 -18.61
N ASP A 299 4.10 6.33 -18.64
CA ASP A 299 4.75 5.56 -19.70
C ASP A 299 4.69 4.03 -19.52
N PHE A 300 3.94 3.55 -18.53
CA PHE A 300 3.89 2.13 -18.17
C PHE A 300 3.70 1.18 -19.36
N PHE A 301 2.77 1.47 -20.27
CA PHE A 301 2.53 0.63 -21.44
C PHE A 301 3.46 0.92 -22.64
N THR A 302 4.12 2.07 -22.66
CA THR A 302 4.91 2.55 -23.80
C THR A 302 6.42 2.44 -23.61
N ASP A 303 6.90 2.33 -22.36
CA ASP A 303 8.30 2.11 -22.01
C ASP A 303 8.50 0.67 -21.50
N PRO A 304 9.31 -0.18 -22.18
CA PRO A 304 9.57 -1.55 -21.74
C PRO A 304 10.20 -1.67 -20.36
N ASP A 305 11.02 -0.69 -19.94
CA ASP A 305 11.65 -0.70 -18.62
C ASP A 305 10.63 -0.39 -17.53
N SER A 306 9.74 0.60 -17.75
CA SER A 306 8.63 0.91 -16.87
C SER A 306 7.70 -0.30 -16.73
N PHE A 307 7.34 -0.95 -17.86
CA PHE A 307 6.53 -2.15 -17.84
C PHE A 307 7.19 -3.29 -17.07
N THR A 308 8.47 -3.60 -17.35
CA THR A 308 9.21 -4.67 -16.65
C THR A 308 9.27 -4.42 -15.14
N SER A 309 9.47 -3.17 -14.72
CA SER A 309 9.66 -2.82 -13.32
C SER A 309 8.37 -2.87 -12.49
N LEU A 310 7.20 -2.63 -13.12
CA LEU A 310 5.94 -2.37 -12.40
C LEU A 310 4.82 -3.36 -12.73
N SER A 311 5.05 -4.33 -13.63
CA SER A 311 4.04 -5.32 -14.01
C SER A 311 3.58 -6.23 -12.87
N PHE A 312 4.31 -6.29 -11.76
CA PHE A 312 3.94 -7.10 -10.59
C PHE A 312 2.84 -6.45 -9.73
N LEU A 313 2.62 -5.12 -9.84
CA LEU A 313 1.70 -4.39 -8.96
C LEU A 313 0.26 -4.90 -9.09
N MET A 314 -0.32 -4.87 -10.29
CA MET A 314 -1.69 -5.36 -10.48
C MET A 314 -1.88 -6.84 -10.11
N PRO A 315 -0.95 -7.77 -10.40
CA PRO A 315 -1.01 -9.13 -9.84
C PRO A 315 -1.00 -9.19 -8.31
N HIS A 316 -0.21 -8.34 -7.62
CA HIS A 316 -0.20 -8.23 -6.17
C HIS A 316 -1.59 -7.81 -5.67
N GLU A 317 -2.12 -6.69 -6.16
CA GLU A 317 -3.44 -6.19 -5.75
C GLU A 317 -4.58 -7.18 -6.07
N TYR A 318 -4.45 -7.92 -7.16
CA TYR A 318 -5.45 -8.94 -7.51
C TYR A 318 -5.47 -10.12 -6.54
N VAL A 319 -4.30 -10.57 -6.06
CA VAL A 319 -4.21 -11.64 -5.05
C VAL A 319 -4.95 -11.25 -3.78
N HIS A 320 -4.97 -9.98 -3.42
CA HIS A 320 -5.67 -9.49 -2.24
C HIS A 320 -7.20 -9.73 -2.28
N SER A 321 -7.83 -9.88 -3.44
CA SER A 321 -9.23 -10.30 -3.50
C SER A 321 -9.48 -11.59 -2.70
N TRP A 322 -8.49 -12.50 -2.67
CA TRP A 322 -8.50 -13.74 -1.88
C TRP A 322 -7.83 -13.57 -0.52
N ASN A 323 -6.56 -13.11 -0.51
CA ASN A 323 -5.76 -12.94 0.69
C ASN A 323 -5.82 -11.50 1.20
N GLY A 324 -6.76 -11.23 2.08
CA GLY A 324 -6.98 -9.90 2.66
C GLY A 324 -8.44 -9.47 2.60
N LYS A 325 -9.11 -9.63 1.48
CA LYS A 325 -10.51 -9.21 1.34
C LYS A 325 -11.48 -10.36 1.64
N TYR A 326 -11.37 -11.50 0.99
CA TYR A 326 -12.16 -12.68 1.34
C TYR A 326 -11.67 -13.32 2.65
N ARG A 327 -10.39 -13.75 2.71
CA ARG A 327 -9.77 -14.25 3.94
C ARG A 327 -8.90 -13.16 4.54
N ARG A 328 -9.24 -12.72 5.75
CA ARG A 328 -8.56 -11.61 6.43
C ARG A 328 -8.02 -12.05 7.78
N PRO A 329 -6.78 -11.67 8.18
CA PRO A 329 -6.34 -11.83 9.56
C PRO A 329 -7.36 -11.29 10.54
N ALA A 330 -7.66 -12.05 11.59
CA ALA A 330 -8.71 -11.67 12.55
C ALA A 330 -8.41 -10.31 13.20
N ASN A 331 -7.15 -10.04 13.50
CA ASN A 331 -6.71 -8.82 14.15
C ASN A 331 -6.64 -7.61 13.18
N LEU A 332 -6.66 -7.82 11.86
CA LEU A 332 -6.79 -6.76 10.87
C LEU A 332 -8.23 -6.40 10.53
N TRP A 333 -9.21 -7.14 11.07
CA TRP A 333 -10.61 -6.87 10.82
C TRP A 333 -11.16 -5.84 11.81
N THR A 334 -11.55 -4.68 11.30
CA THR A 334 -12.24 -3.63 12.04
C THR A 334 -13.69 -3.54 11.58
N PRO A 335 -14.67 -3.95 12.41
CA PRO A 335 -16.06 -4.05 11.97
C PRO A 335 -16.73 -2.68 11.79
N ASP A 336 -16.16 -1.61 12.34
CA ASP A 336 -16.74 -0.27 12.36
C ASP A 336 -15.75 0.84 11.95
N TYR A 337 -14.55 0.49 11.51
CA TYR A 337 -13.47 1.40 11.08
C TYR A 337 -12.93 2.37 12.13
N ASN A 338 -13.38 2.33 13.36
CA ASN A 338 -12.98 3.31 14.40
C ASN A 338 -12.73 2.69 15.77
N HIS A 339 -13.71 1.95 16.32
CA HIS A 339 -13.67 1.46 17.70
C HIS A 339 -12.64 0.35 17.90
N VAL A 340 -12.62 -0.62 16.99
CA VAL A 340 -11.66 -1.72 17.02
C VAL A 340 -10.45 -1.35 16.16
N PRO A 341 -9.25 -1.20 16.74
CA PRO A 341 -8.04 -0.92 15.96
C PRO A 341 -7.62 -2.13 15.14
N MET A 342 -6.80 -1.91 14.11
CA MET A 342 -6.07 -2.97 13.43
C MET A 342 -4.85 -3.37 14.27
N GLU A 343 -4.58 -4.68 14.36
CA GLU A 343 -3.33 -5.23 14.87
C GLU A 343 -2.66 -6.00 13.73
N ASP A 344 -1.44 -5.64 13.43
CA ASP A 344 -0.77 -5.97 12.16
C ASP A 344 0.06 -7.27 12.23
N ASP A 345 -0.14 -8.11 13.23
CA ASP A 345 0.65 -9.30 13.58
C ASP A 345 0.79 -10.35 12.46
N LEU A 346 -0.14 -10.39 11.52
CA LEU A 346 -0.13 -11.30 10.37
C LEU A 346 0.12 -10.60 9.02
N LEU A 347 0.71 -9.41 8.98
CA LEU A 347 1.05 -8.76 7.71
C LEU A 347 2.05 -9.55 6.87
N TRP A 348 2.89 -10.38 7.48
CA TRP A 348 3.74 -11.30 6.74
C TRP A 348 2.96 -12.38 5.97
N VAL A 349 1.67 -12.62 6.33
CA VAL A 349 0.72 -13.42 5.53
C VAL A 349 -0.06 -12.50 4.58
N TYR A 350 -0.68 -11.46 5.12
CA TYR A 350 -1.52 -10.55 4.34
C TYR A 350 -0.75 -9.95 3.16
N GLU A 351 0.45 -9.41 3.42
CA GLU A 351 1.30 -8.77 2.41
C GLU A 351 2.37 -9.73 1.86
N GLY A 352 3.09 -10.42 2.75
CA GLY A 352 4.22 -11.24 2.33
C GLY A 352 3.84 -12.42 1.44
N LEU A 353 2.70 -13.09 1.70
CA LEU A 353 2.18 -14.14 0.83
C LEU A 353 1.57 -13.56 -0.45
N THR A 354 0.93 -12.41 -0.36
CA THR A 354 0.40 -11.69 -1.53
C THR A 354 1.51 -11.28 -2.47
N GLU A 355 2.61 -10.71 -1.95
CA GLU A 355 3.78 -10.36 -2.74
C GLU A 355 4.36 -11.60 -3.44
N TYR A 356 4.54 -12.71 -2.70
CA TYR A 356 5.01 -13.96 -3.28
C TYR A 356 4.10 -14.48 -4.41
N PHE A 357 2.79 -14.55 -4.19
CA PHE A 357 1.86 -15.00 -5.24
C PHE A 357 1.70 -13.99 -6.38
N GLY A 358 1.79 -12.69 -6.09
CA GLY A 358 1.80 -11.63 -7.09
C GLY A 358 2.95 -11.80 -8.09
N GLU A 359 4.18 -12.00 -7.58
CA GLU A 359 5.36 -12.27 -8.42
C GLU A 359 5.24 -13.59 -9.20
N VAL A 360 4.72 -14.64 -8.57
CA VAL A 360 4.47 -15.94 -9.23
C VAL A 360 3.44 -15.80 -10.34
N LEU A 361 2.34 -15.10 -10.11
CA LEU A 361 1.30 -14.86 -11.11
C LEU A 361 1.80 -13.96 -12.23
N THR A 362 2.65 -12.96 -11.94
CA THR A 362 3.30 -12.13 -12.96
C THR A 362 4.12 -12.98 -13.93
N ALA A 363 4.87 -13.98 -13.42
CA ALA A 363 5.62 -14.90 -14.26
C ALA A 363 4.71 -15.89 -14.99
N ARG A 364 3.72 -16.49 -14.33
CA ARG A 364 2.79 -17.47 -14.92
C ARG A 364 1.90 -16.88 -16.03
N SER A 365 1.56 -15.61 -15.91
CA SER A 365 0.77 -14.89 -16.93
C SER A 365 1.59 -14.41 -18.12
N GLY A 366 2.92 -14.47 -18.05
CA GLY A 366 3.82 -13.96 -19.09
C GLY A 366 4.03 -12.46 -19.05
N LEU A 367 3.58 -11.74 -18.02
CA LEU A 367 3.94 -10.34 -17.77
C LEU A 367 5.43 -10.21 -17.43
N TRP A 368 5.99 -11.21 -16.76
CA TRP A 368 7.43 -11.46 -16.67
C TRP A 368 7.81 -12.79 -17.31
N THR A 369 9.02 -12.85 -17.85
CA THR A 369 9.65 -14.12 -18.19
C THR A 369 10.11 -14.85 -16.91
N PRO A 370 10.32 -16.18 -16.95
CA PRO A 370 10.91 -16.91 -15.81
C PRO A 370 12.31 -16.39 -15.43
N GLU A 371 13.05 -15.78 -16.36
CA GLU A 371 14.33 -15.13 -16.07
C GLU A 371 14.14 -13.83 -15.30
N GLN A 372 13.18 -12.97 -15.71
CA GLN A 372 12.85 -11.74 -15.00
C GLN A 372 12.38 -12.01 -13.57
N PHE A 373 11.57 -13.04 -13.35
CA PHE A 373 11.22 -13.50 -11.99
C PHE A 373 12.48 -13.85 -11.17
N ARG A 374 13.41 -14.62 -11.73
CA ARG A 374 14.66 -14.96 -11.02
C ARG A 374 15.54 -13.73 -10.78
N ASN A 375 15.58 -12.79 -11.71
CA ASN A 375 16.34 -11.55 -11.56
C ASN A 375 15.74 -10.65 -10.48
N ASN A 376 14.40 -10.56 -10.39
CA ASN A 376 13.72 -9.86 -9.31
C ASN A 376 13.98 -10.53 -7.96
N LEU A 377 13.83 -11.86 -7.88
CA LEU A 377 14.10 -12.63 -6.66
C LEU A 377 15.58 -12.50 -6.20
N ALA A 378 16.54 -12.36 -7.13
CA ALA A 378 17.93 -12.06 -6.79
C ALA A 378 18.06 -10.67 -6.14
N GLY A 379 17.33 -9.68 -6.64
CA GLY A 379 17.24 -8.34 -6.06
C GLY A 379 16.70 -8.37 -4.63
N VAL A 380 15.57 -9.06 -4.44
CA VAL A 380 14.95 -9.28 -3.10
C VAL A 380 15.94 -9.95 -2.15
N ALA A 381 16.54 -11.07 -2.56
CA ALA A 381 17.52 -11.81 -1.76
C ALA A 381 18.74 -10.97 -1.37
N SER A 382 19.26 -10.17 -2.30
CA SER A 382 20.37 -9.25 -2.05
C SER A 382 19.95 -8.12 -1.08
N GLY A 383 18.79 -7.53 -1.28
CA GLY A 383 18.26 -6.48 -0.39
C GLY A 383 18.15 -6.96 1.05
N VAL A 384 17.53 -8.12 1.28
CA VAL A 384 17.40 -8.71 2.62
C VAL A 384 18.78 -9.09 3.20
N SER A 385 19.72 -9.56 2.36
CA SER A 385 21.11 -9.86 2.81
C SER A 385 21.90 -8.62 3.19
N MET A 386 21.51 -7.43 2.70
CA MET A 386 22.10 -6.13 3.02
C MET A 386 21.29 -5.37 4.09
N THR A 387 20.59 -6.09 4.96
CA THR A 387 19.75 -5.53 6.03
C THR A 387 20.28 -5.95 7.41
N PRO A 388 21.38 -5.33 7.91
CA PRO A 388 21.96 -5.62 9.22
C PRO A 388 21.00 -5.36 10.39
N GLY A 389 19.94 -4.59 10.17
CA GLY A 389 18.86 -4.38 11.14
C GLY A 389 18.17 -5.66 11.59
N ARG A 390 18.30 -6.75 10.84
CA ARG A 390 17.84 -8.09 11.25
C ARG A 390 18.45 -8.56 12.56
N SER A 391 19.67 -8.12 12.88
CA SER A 391 20.36 -8.51 14.11
C SER A 391 19.70 -7.99 15.40
N TRP A 392 18.76 -7.05 15.31
CA TRP A 392 18.08 -6.51 16.49
C TRP A 392 16.55 -6.48 16.37
N ARG A 393 16.02 -6.37 15.15
CA ARG A 393 14.57 -6.33 14.89
C ARG A 393 14.16 -7.58 14.12
N THR A 394 13.20 -8.33 14.64
CA THR A 394 12.65 -9.53 14.01
C THR A 394 11.74 -9.14 12.83
N LEU A 395 11.41 -10.10 11.95
CA LEU A 395 10.40 -9.88 10.92
C LEU A 395 9.02 -9.64 11.55
N GLN A 396 8.69 -10.37 12.61
CA GLN A 396 7.45 -10.19 13.36
C GLN A 396 7.31 -8.75 13.88
N ASP A 397 8.36 -8.16 14.47
CA ASP A 397 8.32 -6.79 14.98
C ASP A 397 8.15 -5.74 13.86
N THR A 398 8.56 -6.05 12.62
CA THR A 398 8.26 -5.15 11.48
C THR A 398 6.79 -5.16 11.10
N ALA A 399 6.10 -6.28 11.31
CA ALA A 399 4.65 -6.38 11.14
C ALA A 399 3.92 -5.69 12.30
N ASP A 400 4.22 -6.07 13.54
CA ASP A 400 3.59 -5.50 14.75
C ASP A 400 3.73 -3.97 14.82
N GLY A 401 4.86 -3.43 14.32
CA GLY A 401 5.15 -2.01 14.27
C GLY A 401 4.70 -1.28 12.99
N ALA A 402 3.98 -1.92 12.07
CA ALA A 402 3.68 -1.38 10.75
C ALA A 402 3.03 0.00 10.78
N GLN A 403 2.07 0.24 11.70
CA GLN A 403 1.38 1.52 11.84
C GLN A 403 2.31 2.74 11.94
N VAL A 404 3.47 2.58 12.57
CA VAL A 404 4.46 3.66 12.72
C VAL A 404 5.60 3.52 11.71
N LEU A 405 5.88 2.32 11.22
CA LEU A 405 7.00 2.05 10.33
C LEU A 405 6.72 2.43 8.88
N TYR A 406 5.46 2.42 8.42
CA TYR A 406 5.08 2.96 7.12
C TYR A 406 5.45 4.44 6.94
N GLY A 407 5.28 5.25 7.98
CA GLY A 407 5.63 6.67 7.98
C GLY A 407 7.10 6.95 8.30
N ALA A 408 7.92 5.93 8.52
CA ALA A 408 9.33 6.12 8.87
C ALA A 408 10.13 6.67 7.68
N SER A 409 11.14 7.53 7.99
CA SER A 409 12.05 8.06 6.98
C SER A 409 12.71 6.93 6.17
N GLY A 410 12.93 7.15 4.86
CA GLY A 410 13.68 6.23 4.00
C GLY A 410 15.15 6.05 4.37
N SER A 411 15.74 7.02 5.12
CA SER A 411 17.15 6.98 5.54
C SER A 411 17.41 5.87 6.54
N TRP A 412 18.53 5.17 6.40
CA TRP A 412 18.96 4.07 7.28
C TRP A 412 17.97 2.90 7.31
N ARG A 413 17.23 2.69 6.21
CA ARG A 413 16.23 1.63 6.11
C ARG A 413 16.82 0.24 6.36
N ASN A 414 18.04 0.00 5.87
CA ASN A 414 18.74 -1.27 6.05
C ASN A 414 19.03 -1.62 7.52
N TYR A 415 19.16 -0.62 8.43
CA TYR A 415 19.38 -0.84 9.86
C TYR A 415 18.10 -0.70 10.69
N ARG A 416 17.25 0.29 10.38
CA ARG A 416 15.98 0.47 11.09
C ARG A 416 15.03 -0.68 10.84
N ARG A 417 14.99 -1.21 9.64
CA ARG A 417 13.93 -2.00 9.07
C ARG A 417 12.61 -1.19 9.04
N SER A 418 11.66 -1.58 8.22
CA SER A 418 10.34 -0.96 8.21
C SER A 418 9.28 -1.99 7.82
N VAL A 419 8.83 -2.00 6.57
CA VAL A 419 7.79 -2.90 6.04
C VAL A 419 8.42 -4.13 5.39
N ASP A 420 9.42 -4.72 6.05
CA ASP A 420 10.19 -5.84 5.50
C ASP A 420 9.36 -7.13 5.33
N PHE A 421 8.18 -7.18 5.93
CA PHE A 421 7.22 -8.28 5.76
C PHE A 421 6.76 -8.46 4.29
N TYR A 422 6.91 -7.45 3.40
CA TYR A 422 6.78 -7.64 1.95
C TYR A 422 7.94 -8.46 1.41
N THR A 423 9.12 -7.88 1.33
CA THR A 423 10.29 -8.46 0.65
C THR A 423 10.86 -9.68 1.34
N GLU A 424 11.01 -9.66 2.67
CA GLU A 424 11.45 -10.86 3.42
C GLU A 424 10.33 -11.90 3.49
N GLY A 425 9.06 -11.48 3.46
CA GLY A 425 7.91 -12.35 3.34
C GLY A 425 7.96 -13.22 2.09
N VAL A 426 8.37 -12.68 0.94
CA VAL A 426 8.61 -13.47 -0.29
C VAL A 426 9.57 -14.62 -0.03
N LEU A 427 10.68 -14.37 0.66
CA LEU A 427 11.68 -15.42 0.97
C LEU A 427 11.13 -16.45 1.95
N VAL A 428 10.34 -16.04 2.93
CA VAL A 428 9.68 -16.96 3.89
C VAL A 428 8.69 -17.87 3.16
N TRP A 429 7.84 -17.33 2.30
CA TRP A 429 6.84 -18.12 1.59
C TRP A 429 7.44 -18.97 0.47
N LEU A 430 8.50 -18.52 -0.19
CA LEU A 430 9.31 -19.36 -1.06
C LEU A 430 9.92 -20.54 -0.30
N ASP A 431 10.34 -20.31 0.94
CA ASP A 431 10.89 -21.37 1.80
C ASP A 431 9.81 -22.39 2.19
N VAL A 432 8.59 -21.95 2.46
CA VAL A 432 7.43 -22.82 2.67
C VAL A 432 7.13 -23.64 1.42
N ASP A 433 6.99 -23.01 0.23
CA ASP A 433 6.63 -23.70 -1.01
C ASP A 433 7.68 -24.75 -1.41
N THR A 434 8.96 -24.36 -1.38
CA THR A 434 10.05 -25.29 -1.72
C THR A 434 10.21 -26.42 -0.71
N THR A 435 9.87 -26.20 0.58
CA THR A 435 9.83 -27.25 1.61
C THR A 435 8.69 -28.24 1.34
N ILE A 436 7.49 -27.75 1.00
CA ILE A 436 6.36 -28.62 0.64
C ILE A 436 6.74 -29.48 -0.58
N ARG A 437 7.28 -28.87 -1.64
CA ARG A 437 7.71 -29.58 -2.85
C ARG A 437 8.78 -30.63 -2.56
N GLU A 438 9.79 -30.30 -1.78
CA GLU A 438 10.86 -31.22 -1.41
C GLU A 438 10.32 -32.42 -0.62
N ARG A 439 9.46 -32.19 0.39
CA ARG A 439 8.91 -33.24 1.26
C ARG A 439 7.89 -34.15 0.57
N SER A 440 7.31 -33.69 -0.52
CA SER A 440 6.30 -34.42 -1.30
C SER A 440 6.82 -34.93 -2.66
N ASP A 441 8.13 -34.86 -2.91
CA ASP A 441 8.73 -35.17 -4.23
C ASP A 441 8.03 -34.44 -5.39
N GLY A 442 7.61 -33.19 -5.17
CA GLY A 442 6.90 -32.35 -6.14
C GLY A 442 5.41 -32.62 -6.28
N ALA A 443 4.83 -33.57 -5.54
CA ALA A 443 3.42 -33.92 -5.62
C ALA A 443 2.49 -32.86 -5.01
N ARG A 444 3.01 -32.01 -4.12
CA ARG A 444 2.32 -30.92 -3.43
C ARG A 444 3.12 -29.63 -3.53
N SER A 445 2.41 -28.51 -3.37
CA SER A 445 2.98 -27.17 -3.45
C SER A 445 2.17 -26.19 -2.61
N LEU A 446 2.60 -24.94 -2.55
CA LEU A 446 1.84 -23.86 -1.93
C LEU A 446 0.55 -23.53 -2.71
N ASP A 447 0.44 -23.93 -4.00
CA ASP A 447 -0.82 -23.83 -4.75
C ASP A 447 -1.92 -24.71 -4.11
N ASP A 448 -1.57 -25.87 -3.53
CA ASP A 448 -2.53 -26.73 -2.82
C ASP A 448 -3.04 -26.06 -1.54
N PHE A 449 -2.16 -25.35 -0.83
CA PHE A 449 -2.55 -24.52 0.30
C PHE A 449 -3.47 -23.38 -0.16
N ALA A 450 -3.10 -22.64 -1.20
CA ALA A 450 -3.90 -21.52 -1.72
C ALA A 450 -5.33 -21.99 -2.08
N ARG A 451 -5.45 -23.09 -2.81
CA ARG A 451 -6.74 -23.65 -3.20
C ARG A 451 -7.56 -24.13 -2.00
N ALA A 452 -6.94 -24.79 -1.03
CA ALA A 452 -7.63 -25.28 0.16
C ALA A 452 -8.05 -24.15 1.12
N PHE A 453 -7.24 -23.10 1.23
CA PHE A 453 -7.45 -22.03 2.20
C PHE A 453 -8.31 -20.89 1.66
N TYR A 454 -8.15 -20.53 0.41
CA TYR A 454 -8.84 -19.40 -0.23
C TYR A 454 -9.95 -19.85 -1.22
N GLY A 455 -9.94 -21.09 -1.68
CA GLY A 455 -10.86 -21.60 -2.71
C GLY A 455 -12.24 -22.00 -2.21
N ALA A 456 -12.56 -21.82 -0.93
CA ALA A 456 -13.88 -22.18 -0.39
C ALA A 456 -14.93 -21.11 -0.70
N ASN A 457 -16.22 -21.53 -0.81
CA ASN A 457 -17.37 -20.64 -0.97
C ASN A 457 -17.28 -19.71 -2.20
N ASP A 458 -17.03 -20.30 -3.37
CA ASP A 458 -16.99 -19.58 -4.66
C ASP A 458 -18.17 -18.60 -4.80
N GLY A 459 -17.89 -17.37 -5.24
CA GLY A 459 -18.86 -16.28 -5.33
C GLY A 459 -19.17 -15.54 -4.02
N SER A 460 -18.67 -16.00 -2.87
CA SER A 460 -18.89 -15.30 -1.59
C SER A 460 -18.01 -14.06 -1.47
N ARG A 461 -18.63 -12.92 -1.16
CA ARG A 461 -17.96 -11.64 -0.88
C ARG A 461 -17.89 -11.33 0.62
N ARG A 462 -18.27 -12.27 1.46
CA ARG A 462 -18.24 -12.11 2.92
C ARG A 462 -16.82 -12.32 3.44
N VAL A 463 -16.33 -11.38 4.25
CA VAL A 463 -15.05 -11.53 4.95
C VAL A 463 -15.09 -12.74 5.88
N VAL A 464 -14.10 -13.62 5.78
CA VAL A 464 -13.87 -14.78 6.64
C VAL A 464 -12.52 -14.62 7.31
N THR A 465 -12.52 -14.37 8.60
CA THR A 465 -11.26 -14.13 9.35
C THR A 465 -10.46 -15.42 9.57
N TYR A 466 -9.16 -15.27 9.83
CA TYR A 466 -8.26 -16.36 10.18
C TYR A 466 -7.20 -15.93 11.19
N THR A 467 -6.63 -16.90 11.87
CA THR A 467 -5.57 -16.76 12.86
C THR A 467 -4.28 -17.44 12.39
N PHE A 468 -3.17 -17.26 13.13
CA PHE A 468 -1.93 -18.01 12.91
C PHE A 468 -2.15 -19.53 12.94
N ASP A 469 -2.97 -20.01 13.87
CA ASP A 469 -3.25 -21.45 14.00
C ASP A 469 -4.03 -22.01 12.81
N ASP A 470 -4.90 -21.21 12.19
CA ASP A 470 -5.60 -21.59 10.95
C ASP A 470 -4.62 -21.79 9.78
N ILE A 471 -3.62 -20.92 9.66
CA ILE A 471 -2.54 -21.05 8.67
C ILE A 471 -1.76 -22.34 8.90
N VAL A 472 -1.32 -22.57 10.15
CA VAL A 472 -0.59 -23.78 10.54
C VAL A 472 -1.41 -25.04 10.26
N ALA A 473 -2.70 -25.03 10.61
CA ALA A 473 -3.60 -26.16 10.37
C ALA A 473 -3.80 -26.43 8.86
N ALA A 474 -3.93 -25.38 8.06
CA ALA A 474 -4.07 -25.51 6.61
C ALA A 474 -2.77 -26.04 5.95
N LEU A 475 -1.61 -25.55 6.33
CA LEU A 475 -0.32 -26.06 5.86
C LEU A 475 -0.13 -27.54 6.23
N ASN A 476 -0.49 -27.94 7.45
CA ASN A 476 -0.42 -29.35 7.89
C ASN A 476 -1.33 -30.29 7.11
N LYS A 477 -2.47 -29.81 6.60
CA LYS A 477 -3.34 -30.59 5.72
C LYS A 477 -2.71 -30.85 4.35
N VAL A 478 -1.90 -29.89 3.85
CA VAL A 478 -1.19 -30.03 2.58
C VAL A 478 0.02 -30.94 2.74
N GLN A 479 0.88 -30.65 3.70
CA GLN A 479 2.09 -31.40 3.99
C GLN A 479 2.34 -31.39 5.51
N PRO A 480 2.18 -32.51 6.22
CA PRO A 480 2.45 -32.58 7.65
C PRO A 480 3.89 -32.22 7.99
N LEU A 481 4.06 -31.20 8.82
CA LEU A 481 5.34 -30.71 9.33
C LEU A 481 5.08 -29.89 10.62
N GLY A 482 6.10 -29.64 11.42
CA GLY A 482 6.03 -28.72 12.56
C GLY A 482 5.94 -27.25 12.12
N TRP A 483 4.91 -26.88 11.35
CA TRP A 483 4.79 -25.56 10.70
C TRP A 483 4.80 -24.38 11.67
N ALA A 484 4.23 -24.54 12.86
CA ALA A 484 4.28 -23.47 13.85
C ALA A 484 5.74 -23.13 14.23
N ALA A 485 6.54 -24.12 14.55
CA ALA A 485 7.96 -23.92 14.86
C ALA A 485 8.75 -23.43 13.63
N PHE A 486 8.45 -23.99 12.44
CA PHE A 486 9.09 -23.58 11.19
C PHE A 486 8.89 -22.10 10.88
N LEU A 487 7.66 -21.61 11.01
CA LEU A 487 7.32 -20.20 10.76
C LEU A 487 7.90 -19.30 11.85
N ARG A 488 7.69 -19.63 13.14
CA ARG A 488 8.22 -18.84 14.24
C ARG A 488 9.73 -18.69 14.21
N GLN A 489 10.46 -19.75 13.87
CA GLN A 489 11.92 -19.66 13.71
C GLN A 489 12.36 -18.59 12.70
N ARG A 490 11.55 -18.30 11.67
CA ARG A 490 11.85 -17.29 10.65
C ARG A 490 11.35 -15.91 11.05
N LEU A 491 10.16 -15.86 11.61
CA LEU A 491 9.50 -14.61 12.02
C LEU A 491 10.21 -13.94 13.20
N ASP A 492 10.64 -14.76 14.18
CA ASP A 492 11.20 -14.28 15.44
C ASP A 492 12.75 -14.26 15.43
N SER A 493 13.37 -14.62 14.30
CA SER A 493 14.83 -14.65 14.17
C SER A 493 15.43 -13.25 14.20
N THR A 494 16.54 -13.13 14.96
CA THR A 494 17.50 -12.02 14.88
C THR A 494 18.82 -12.44 14.24
N ASP A 495 18.83 -13.53 13.46
CA ASP A 495 19.99 -13.89 12.65
C ASP A 495 20.21 -12.81 11.57
N ALA A 496 21.45 -12.30 11.52
CA ALA A 496 21.83 -11.31 10.51
C ALA A 496 21.78 -11.88 9.08
N SER A 497 21.85 -13.21 8.92
CA SER A 497 21.79 -13.88 7.63
C SER A 497 20.36 -13.86 7.06
N ALA A 498 20.22 -13.54 5.78
CA ALA A 498 18.93 -13.63 5.08
C ALA A 498 18.42 -15.08 4.99
N PRO A 499 17.10 -15.33 5.01
CA PRO A 499 16.51 -16.67 4.94
C PRO A 499 16.51 -17.21 3.49
N LEU A 500 17.69 -17.52 2.94
CA LEU A 500 17.86 -17.96 1.55
C LEU A 500 17.57 -19.46 1.32
N GLY A 501 17.07 -20.18 2.33
CA GLY A 501 16.78 -21.62 2.26
C GLY A 501 15.85 -21.98 1.09
N GLY A 502 14.82 -21.17 0.83
CA GLY A 502 13.90 -21.36 -0.27
C GLY A 502 14.56 -21.27 -1.65
N ILE A 503 15.51 -20.35 -1.83
CA ILE A 503 16.28 -20.23 -3.08
C ILE A 503 17.16 -21.46 -3.28
N THR A 504 17.85 -21.90 -2.22
CA THR A 504 18.73 -23.08 -2.29
C THR A 504 17.95 -24.35 -2.59
N ARG A 505 16.83 -24.61 -1.91
CA ARG A 505 15.92 -25.71 -2.23
C ARG A 505 15.26 -25.57 -3.60
N GLY A 506 15.11 -24.33 -4.06
CA GLY A 506 14.68 -23.99 -5.41
C GLY A 506 15.67 -24.45 -6.49
N GLY A 507 16.89 -24.82 -6.11
CA GLY A 507 17.96 -25.26 -7.01
C GLY A 507 18.85 -24.13 -7.50
N TRP A 508 18.87 -22.99 -6.79
CA TRP A 508 19.60 -21.78 -7.15
C TRP A 508 20.35 -21.21 -5.94
N ARG A 509 21.31 -20.33 -6.19
CA ARG A 509 22.02 -19.58 -5.15
C ARG A 509 22.18 -18.13 -5.54
N LEU A 510 22.18 -17.24 -4.55
CA LEU A 510 22.52 -15.83 -4.76
C LEU A 510 24.00 -15.70 -5.11
N ALA A 511 24.28 -14.99 -6.18
CA ALA A 511 25.60 -14.62 -6.65
C ALA A 511 25.63 -13.18 -7.14
N TYR A 512 26.81 -12.67 -7.44
CA TYR A 512 26.99 -11.30 -7.93
C TYR A 512 27.89 -11.29 -9.15
N SER A 513 27.56 -10.39 -10.10
CA SER A 513 28.36 -10.15 -11.29
C SER A 513 28.58 -8.66 -11.50
N SER A 514 29.52 -8.29 -12.38
CA SER A 514 29.74 -6.91 -12.80
C SER A 514 28.70 -6.39 -13.78
N GLU A 515 27.85 -7.27 -14.31
CA GLU A 515 26.82 -6.94 -15.29
C GLU A 515 25.45 -6.89 -14.62
N GLN A 516 24.72 -5.80 -14.88
CA GLN A 516 23.32 -5.68 -14.45
C GLN A 516 22.41 -6.60 -15.26
N THR A 517 21.43 -7.19 -14.57
CA THR A 517 20.31 -7.85 -15.25
C THR A 517 19.38 -6.82 -15.90
N ASP A 518 18.51 -7.26 -16.81
CA ASP A 518 17.50 -6.41 -17.45
C ASP A 518 16.54 -5.80 -16.41
N VAL A 519 16.07 -6.60 -15.44
CA VAL A 519 15.21 -6.11 -14.34
C VAL A 519 15.93 -5.05 -13.51
N SER A 520 17.22 -5.26 -13.16
CA SER A 520 17.97 -4.27 -12.39
C SER A 520 18.16 -2.95 -13.13
N LYS A 521 18.38 -3.00 -14.47
CA LYS A 521 18.45 -1.80 -15.33
C LYS A 521 17.11 -1.08 -15.39
N ALA A 522 16.05 -1.85 -15.60
CA ALA A 522 14.69 -1.32 -15.66
C ALA A 522 14.30 -0.62 -14.34
N GLN A 523 14.57 -1.25 -13.20
CA GLN A 523 14.32 -0.66 -11.89
C GLN A 523 15.18 0.59 -11.63
N GLU A 524 16.48 0.58 -11.98
CA GLU A 524 17.35 1.76 -11.87
C GLU A 524 16.76 2.95 -12.62
N LYS A 525 16.25 2.73 -13.83
CA LYS A 525 15.64 3.76 -14.66
C LYS A 525 14.27 4.21 -14.13
N ALA A 526 13.36 3.28 -13.88
CA ALA A 526 12.00 3.57 -13.46
C ALA A 526 11.95 4.30 -12.09
N PHE A 527 12.72 3.83 -11.12
CA PHE A 527 12.77 4.41 -9.77
C PHE A 527 13.84 5.48 -9.60
N LYS A 528 14.58 5.83 -10.64
CA LYS A 528 15.57 6.91 -10.68
C LYS A 528 16.60 6.83 -9.55
N TYR A 529 17.24 5.67 -9.37
CA TYR A 529 18.29 5.45 -8.37
C TYR A 529 19.46 4.65 -8.94
N VAL A 530 20.63 4.74 -8.32
CA VAL A 530 21.81 3.95 -8.68
C VAL A 530 22.03 2.88 -7.62
N PRO A 531 21.84 1.56 -7.92
CA PRO A 531 21.87 0.47 -6.94
C PRO A 531 23.30 -0.01 -6.66
N LEU A 532 24.03 0.68 -5.81
CA LEU A 532 25.44 0.36 -5.49
C LEU A 532 25.64 -0.22 -4.08
N MET A 533 24.55 -0.56 -3.38
CA MET A 533 24.60 -1.11 -2.02
C MET A 533 25.53 -2.33 -1.91
N ALA A 534 25.42 -3.29 -2.85
CA ALA A 534 26.28 -4.48 -2.87
C ALA A 534 27.70 -4.23 -3.40
N SER A 535 27.93 -3.10 -4.09
CA SER A 535 29.21 -2.74 -4.67
C SER A 535 30.09 -1.97 -3.70
N ILE A 536 29.58 -0.86 -3.15
CA ILE A 536 30.31 0.09 -2.31
C ILE A 536 29.55 0.53 -1.07
N GLY A 537 28.41 -0.10 -0.76
CA GLY A 537 27.67 0.09 0.48
C GLY A 537 26.79 1.33 0.54
N PHE A 538 26.33 1.88 -0.60
CA PHE A 538 25.31 2.94 -0.61
C PHE A 538 24.49 2.96 -1.90
N THR A 539 23.38 3.68 -1.88
CA THR A 539 22.53 4.00 -3.04
C THR A 539 22.53 5.51 -3.28
N VAL A 540 22.31 5.93 -4.53
CA VAL A 540 22.35 7.33 -4.93
C VAL A 540 21.10 7.67 -5.72
N ASP A 541 20.50 8.83 -5.47
CA ASP A 541 19.43 9.39 -6.28
C ASP A 541 19.92 9.70 -7.70
N ALA A 542 19.15 9.31 -8.71
CA ALA A 542 19.41 9.61 -10.12
C ALA A 542 18.34 10.53 -10.73
N GLY A 543 17.36 10.98 -9.94
CA GLY A 543 16.29 11.90 -10.32
C GLY A 543 16.65 13.37 -10.02
N ASP A 544 15.70 14.07 -9.42
CA ASP A 544 15.79 15.52 -9.17
C ASP A 544 16.93 15.91 -8.23
N ASN A 545 17.30 15.01 -7.31
CA ASN A 545 18.42 15.21 -6.38
C ASN A 545 19.66 14.40 -6.78
N ALA A 546 19.89 14.20 -8.07
CA ALA A 546 20.96 13.36 -8.59
C ALA A 546 22.31 13.62 -7.88
N GLY A 547 22.94 12.51 -7.45
CA GLY A 547 24.17 12.54 -6.66
C GLY A 547 23.95 12.50 -5.16
N THR A 548 22.72 12.67 -4.65
CA THR A 548 22.46 12.57 -3.21
C THR A 548 22.40 11.10 -2.78
N ILE A 549 23.14 10.74 -1.75
CA ILE A 549 23.12 9.40 -1.14
C ILE A 549 21.76 9.22 -0.45
N THR A 550 21.03 8.18 -0.80
CA THR A 550 19.71 7.90 -0.25
C THR A 550 19.73 6.90 0.91
N ASP A 551 20.63 5.92 0.86
CA ASP A 551 20.87 4.97 1.95
C ASP A 551 22.33 4.52 1.98
N VAL A 552 22.83 4.14 3.17
CA VAL A 552 24.20 3.67 3.40
C VAL A 552 24.15 2.41 4.25
N LEU A 553 24.88 1.38 3.87
CA LEU A 553 24.95 0.11 4.60
C LEU A 553 25.53 0.36 6.00
N TRP A 554 24.76 0.08 7.02
CA TRP A 554 25.14 0.28 8.41
C TRP A 554 26.41 -0.51 8.73
N GLN A 555 27.42 0.18 9.30
CA GLN A 555 28.74 -0.37 9.60
C GLN A 555 29.51 -0.93 8.38
N GLY A 556 29.07 -0.66 7.16
CA GLY A 556 29.80 -0.96 5.93
C GLY A 556 30.94 0.01 5.68
N GLU A 557 31.70 -0.21 4.60
CA GLU A 557 32.89 0.63 4.26
C GLU A 557 32.52 2.10 4.08
N ALA A 558 31.44 2.40 3.38
CA ALA A 558 30.96 3.76 3.16
C ALA A 558 30.56 4.46 4.49
N PHE A 559 29.88 3.72 5.38
CA PHE A 559 29.55 4.21 6.73
C PHE A 559 30.80 4.52 7.54
N ASN A 560 31.78 3.62 7.55
CA ASN A 560 33.03 3.78 8.29
C ASN A 560 33.89 4.93 7.73
N ALA A 561 33.74 5.23 6.44
CA ALA A 561 34.38 6.39 5.80
C ALA A 561 33.63 7.72 6.07
N GLY A 562 32.55 7.72 6.86
CA GLY A 562 31.79 8.90 7.26
C GLY A 562 30.68 9.32 6.28
N LEU A 563 30.31 8.47 5.33
CA LEU A 563 29.16 8.74 4.46
C LEU A 563 27.82 8.44 5.17
N ALA A 564 26.82 9.24 4.85
CA ALA A 564 25.47 9.15 5.40
C ALA A 564 24.41 9.51 4.35
N PRO A 565 23.16 9.07 4.52
CA PRO A 565 22.04 9.57 3.72
C PRO A 565 21.95 11.10 3.79
N GLY A 566 21.63 11.73 2.64
CA GLY A 566 21.54 13.18 2.50
C GLY A 566 22.86 13.85 2.07
N ILE A 567 24.00 13.18 2.15
CA ILE A 567 25.27 13.67 1.60
C ILE A 567 25.21 13.62 0.07
N LYS A 568 25.66 14.70 -0.59
CA LYS A 568 25.72 14.82 -2.05
C LYS A 568 27.11 14.55 -2.58
N LEU A 569 27.24 13.68 -3.55
CA LEU A 569 28.47 13.45 -4.32
C LEU A 569 28.67 14.60 -5.31
N VAL A 570 29.82 15.25 -5.25
CA VAL A 570 30.18 16.40 -6.12
C VAL A 570 31.19 15.99 -7.18
N ALA A 571 32.21 15.24 -6.78
CA ALA A 571 33.23 14.71 -7.71
C ALA A 571 33.70 13.32 -7.27
N VAL A 572 34.22 12.55 -8.23
CA VAL A 572 34.81 11.22 -8.04
C VAL A 572 36.17 11.21 -8.75
N ASN A 573 37.24 10.92 -8.02
CA ASN A 573 38.64 10.94 -8.54
C ASN A 573 38.97 12.22 -9.33
N GLY A 574 38.50 13.38 -8.83
CA GLY A 574 38.73 14.68 -9.46
C GLY A 574 37.80 15.04 -10.62
N GLU A 575 36.96 14.12 -11.10
CA GLU A 575 35.96 14.37 -12.15
C GLU A 575 34.58 14.70 -11.54
N LYS A 576 33.83 15.60 -12.19
CA LYS A 576 32.47 15.92 -11.79
C LYS A 576 31.62 14.65 -11.69
N TYR A 577 30.87 14.52 -10.60
CA TYR A 577 29.98 13.37 -10.40
C TYR A 577 29.02 13.15 -11.59
N SER A 578 28.96 11.91 -12.02
CA SER A 578 27.83 11.28 -12.72
C SER A 578 27.77 9.81 -12.32
N ALA A 579 26.60 9.17 -12.48
CA ALA A 579 26.47 7.73 -12.23
C ALA A 579 27.51 6.91 -13.01
N LYS A 580 27.80 7.31 -14.26
CA LYS A 580 28.82 6.67 -15.10
C LYS A 580 30.23 6.81 -14.51
N VAL A 581 30.64 8.02 -14.14
CA VAL A 581 31.98 8.29 -13.56
C VAL A 581 32.17 7.49 -12.27
N LEU A 582 31.13 7.40 -11.42
CA LEU A 582 31.18 6.59 -10.20
C LEU A 582 31.30 5.08 -10.52
N LYS A 583 30.49 4.55 -11.45
CA LYS A 583 30.57 3.14 -11.86
C LYS A 583 31.92 2.79 -12.50
N ASP A 584 32.49 3.69 -13.29
CA ASP A 584 33.83 3.51 -13.90
C ASP A 584 34.93 3.51 -12.82
N ALA A 585 34.86 4.42 -11.83
CA ALA A 585 35.81 4.46 -10.71
C ALA A 585 35.74 3.16 -9.88
N ILE A 586 34.54 2.64 -9.57
CA ILE A 586 34.36 1.37 -8.86
C ILE A 586 34.96 0.21 -9.67
N THR A 587 34.74 0.20 -10.98
CA THR A 587 35.30 -0.84 -11.88
C THR A 587 36.82 -0.82 -11.90
N SER A 588 37.41 0.38 -12.00
CA SER A 588 38.86 0.58 -12.03
C SER A 588 39.51 0.25 -10.69
N ALA A 589 38.85 0.52 -9.58
CA ALA A 589 39.36 0.21 -8.24
C ALA A 589 39.57 -1.30 -7.99
N LYS A 590 38.92 -2.18 -8.75
CA LYS A 590 39.12 -3.64 -8.65
C LYS A 590 40.55 -4.07 -8.97
N SER A 591 41.26 -3.33 -9.80
CA SER A 591 42.64 -3.60 -10.20
C SER A 591 43.68 -2.60 -9.64
N SER A 592 43.26 -1.69 -8.79
CA SER A 592 44.06 -0.61 -8.20
C SER A 592 44.10 -0.76 -6.68
N ALA A 593 45.26 -0.45 -6.05
CA ALA A 593 45.36 -0.33 -4.60
C ALA A 593 44.94 1.08 -4.11
N ALA A 594 44.74 2.04 -5.01
CA ALA A 594 44.33 3.38 -4.63
C ALA A 594 42.85 3.41 -4.23
N PRO A 595 42.47 4.13 -3.18
CA PRO A 595 41.07 4.32 -2.81
C PRO A 595 40.34 5.16 -3.86
N ILE A 596 39.01 5.06 -3.89
CA ILE A 596 38.16 5.96 -4.65
C ILE A 596 38.03 7.26 -3.87
N GLU A 597 38.50 8.39 -4.43
CA GLU A 597 38.35 9.69 -3.83
C GLU A 597 36.99 10.31 -4.17
N LEU A 598 36.23 10.71 -3.16
CA LEU A 598 34.97 11.40 -3.31
C LEU A 598 35.03 12.81 -2.73
N ILE A 599 34.71 13.82 -3.51
CA ILE A 599 34.39 15.15 -2.96
C ILE A 599 32.89 15.15 -2.69
N VAL A 600 32.52 15.38 -1.44
CA VAL A 600 31.15 15.34 -0.97
C VAL A 600 30.71 16.67 -0.38
N GLN A 601 29.42 16.95 -0.44
CA GLN A 601 28.78 18.10 0.18
C GLN A 601 27.79 17.62 1.26
N ASN A 602 27.97 18.14 2.48
CA ASN A 602 27.02 17.95 3.58
C ASN A 602 26.58 19.32 4.08
N GLY A 603 25.35 19.71 3.79
CA GLY A 603 24.89 21.08 3.99
C GLY A 603 25.74 22.09 3.17
N ASN A 604 26.40 23.02 3.85
CA ASN A 604 27.27 24.03 3.23
C ASN A 604 28.76 23.65 3.27
N THR A 605 29.08 22.43 3.72
CA THR A 605 30.49 22.02 3.90
C THR A 605 30.86 20.99 2.83
N PHE A 606 32.05 21.19 2.22
CA PHE A 606 32.67 20.22 1.34
C PHE A 606 33.80 19.49 2.07
N SER A 607 33.93 18.20 1.81
CA SER A 607 35.02 17.39 2.33
C SER A 607 35.42 16.32 1.32
N THR A 608 36.63 15.78 1.50
CA THR A 608 37.13 14.65 0.74
C THR A 608 36.99 13.38 1.56
N VAL A 609 36.42 12.35 0.97
CA VAL A 609 36.25 11.00 1.55
C VAL A 609 37.01 9.99 0.70
N GLN A 610 37.76 9.11 1.33
CA GLN A 610 38.46 8.01 0.67
C GLN A 610 37.74 6.68 0.93
N LEU A 611 37.35 5.99 -0.13
CA LEU A 611 36.74 4.65 -0.05
C LEU A 611 37.72 3.59 -0.50
N SER A 612 38.08 2.68 0.40
CA SER A 612 39.01 1.57 0.13
C SER A 612 38.30 0.33 -0.43
N CYS A 613 37.26 0.52 -1.24
CA CYS A 613 36.50 -0.58 -1.82
C CYS A 613 37.10 -1.07 -3.14
N HIS A 614 37.48 -2.34 -3.20
CA HIS A 614 38.12 -2.98 -4.34
C HIS A 614 37.31 -4.17 -4.92
N SER A 615 36.04 -4.32 -4.52
CA SER A 615 35.19 -5.43 -4.96
C SER A 615 34.74 -5.31 -6.44
N GLY A 616 34.80 -4.09 -6.99
CA GLY A 616 34.22 -3.77 -8.30
C GLY A 616 32.68 -3.67 -8.23
N LEU A 617 32.06 -3.52 -9.39
CA LEU A 617 30.59 -3.56 -9.49
C LEU A 617 30.06 -4.95 -9.13
N ARG A 618 28.98 -4.98 -8.33
CA ARG A 618 28.33 -6.19 -7.86
C ARG A 618 26.83 -6.06 -7.97
N TYR A 619 26.26 -6.70 -8.98
CA TYR A 619 24.82 -6.80 -9.19
C TYR A 619 24.32 -8.20 -8.87
N PRO A 620 23.22 -8.35 -8.15
CA PRO A 620 22.69 -9.65 -7.75
C PRO A 620 22.17 -10.43 -8.95
N ARG A 621 22.40 -11.75 -8.92
CA ARG A 621 21.84 -12.73 -9.84
C ARG A 621 21.66 -14.07 -9.15
N LEU A 622 20.81 -14.92 -9.68
CA LEU A 622 20.75 -16.31 -9.27
C LEU A 622 21.59 -17.19 -10.20
N GLU A 623 22.38 -18.07 -9.60
CA GLU A 623 23.14 -19.10 -10.33
C GLU A 623 22.56 -20.47 -10.04
N ARG A 624 22.45 -21.29 -11.08
CA ARG A 624 21.95 -22.65 -10.98
C ARG A 624 22.88 -23.52 -10.13
N ILE A 625 22.32 -24.33 -9.22
CA ILE A 625 23.05 -25.37 -8.50
C ILE A 625 22.93 -26.64 -9.33
N GLU A 626 24.05 -27.13 -9.85
CA GLU A 626 24.08 -28.33 -10.69
C GLU A 626 23.53 -29.57 -9.95
N ASN A 627 22.91 -30.47 -10.71
CA ASN A 627 22.35 -31.73 -10.21
C ASN A 627 21.26 -31.59 -9.13
N THR A 628 20.59 -30.43 -9.03
CA THR A 628 19.44 -30.23 -8.14
C THR A 628 18.16 -30.03 -8.98
N PRO A 629 16.96 -30.33 -8.46
CA PRO A 629 15.71 -29.99 -9.11
C PRO A 629 15.57 -28.47 -9.33
N ASP A 630 15.04 -28.04 -10.48
CA ASP A 630 14.75 -26.63 -10.74
C ASP A 630 13.31 -26.28 -10.30
N ARG A 631 13.10 -26.11 -9.00
CA ARG A 631 11.78 -25.81 -8.45
C ARG A 631 11.33 -24.39 -8.76
N LEU A 632 12.25 -23.44 -9.02
CA LEU A 632 11.82 -22.09 -9.45
C LEU A 632 11.17 -22.14 -10.84
N ALA A 633 11.66 -22.97 -11.76
CA ALA A 633 11.01 -23.17 -13.05
C ALA A 633 9.64 -23.86 -12.90
N GLU A 634 9.49 -24.79 -11.95
CA GLU A 634 8.20 -25.43 -11.65
C GLU A 634 7.19 -24.43 -11.04
N ILE A 635 7.64 -23.54 -10.15
CA ILE A 635 6.81 -22.50 -9.51
C ILE A 635 6.25 -21.53 -10.55
N THR A 636 7.07 -21.08 -11.48
CA THR A 636 6.71 -20.07 -12.48
C THR A 636 6.02 -20.66 -13.72
N LYS A 637 5.90 -21.98 -13.82
CA LYS A 637 5.22 -22.64 -14.95
C LYS A 637 3.70 -22.32 -14.91
N PRO A 638 3.12 -21.85 -16.02
CA PRO A 638 1.67 -21.65 -16.12
C PRO A 638 0.88 -22.91 -15.74
N ARG A 639 -0.26 -22.72 -15.07
CA ARG A 639 -1.19 -23.80 -14.73
C ARG A 639 -2.29 -23.91 -15.77
N THR A 640 -2.70 -25.13 -16.04
CA THR A 640 -3.80 -25.47 -16.97
C THR A 640 -5.07 -25.80 -16.20
#